data_7041b6dec892b056fe875703f27f91f2
#
_entry.id   7041b6dec892b056fe875703f27f91f2
#
_cell.length_a   1.000
_cell.length_b   1.000
_cell.length_c   1.000
_cell.angle_alpha   90.00
_cell.angle_beta   90.00
_cell.angle_gamma   90.00
#
_symmetry.space_group_name_H-M   'P 1'
#
loop_
_entity.id
_entity.type
_entity.pdbx_description
1 polymer ?
#
loop_
_entity_poly.entity_id
_entity_poly.type
_entity_poly.pdbx_seq_one_letter_code
_entity_poly.pdbx_strand_id
1 'polypeptide(L)'
;MNNQMDNRPDRNRPNRNNPGNQGPNKNRQSILAFLICLLISLVCLSFVTDMMSDKSSEITYDKFIEMVEKDQVKEVTLQSGVLTVVPKIQKSYYQNVSYKVNQMEDADALTKRLEGTDIVFHYEQPDAMGEFVSTMISVLLPTVVLFFMLMFFMRRMNKGGNGIMGVGKSKAKAYVQKETGVTFKDVAGQEEAKESLQEVVDFLHNPGKYTAIGAKLPKGALLVGPPGTGKTLLAKAVAGEANVPFFSLSSSEFVEMFVGVGASRVRDLFEEAKKNAPCIVFIDEIDAIGKSRDSRYGGGNDEREQTLNQLLAEMDGFDTSKGLLILAATNRPEVLDPALLRPGRFDRRIIVDRPDLKGRVEILKVHAKNVMLDETVNLEAIALATSGAVGSDLANMINEAAILAVKNGRRAVSQKDLQESVEVVLVGKEKKDRILSPQERKIVSYHEVGHALVNALQKDAEPVQKITIVPRTMGALGYVMQVPEEEKYLNTQKELEAMLVGYLGGRAAEEIVFDTVTTGAANDIEQATKVARAMITQYGMSQKFGLMGLASQENQYLSGRAVLNCGDDTATEIDHEVMQLLHYSYEEAKRLLNEHREALDKIAGYLISRETITGKEFMKIFRAVEKGLEIPENLDDLPDEVQTTADRTAAENTEGLTAEETPAEPVHEISAVDVTETDNDESDSEE
;
A
#
# COMPACT_ATOMS: atom_id res chain seq x y z
N MET A 1 53.27 38.31 -29.32
CA MET A 1 54.49 37.55 -29.03
C MET A 1 54.21 36.68 -27.81
N ASN A 2 54.40 35.36 -28.03
CA ASN A 2 54.51 34.24 -27.08
C ASN A 2 53.35 33.88 -26.12
N ASN A 3 52.63 32.96 -26.57
CA ASN A 3 52.31 31.60 -26.10
C ASN A 3 53.08 31.10 -24.90
N GLN A 4 52.38 30.70 -23.86
CA GLN A 4 52.72 29.49 -23.11
C GLN A 4 51.42 28.76 -22.67
N MET A 5 51.28 27.58 -23.22
CA MET A 5 50.32 26.55 -22.83
C MET A 5 50.66 26.05 -21.40
N ASP A 6 49.71 26.04 -20.51
CA ASP A 6 49.82 25.32 -19.25
C ASP A 6 48.88 24.11 -19.30
N ASN A 7 49.49 22.95 -19.36
CA ASN A 7 48.91 21.65 -19.49
C ASN A 7 48.67 21.11 -18.08
N ARG A 8 47.44 21.15 -17.55
CA ARG A 8 47.05 20.40 -16.34
C ARG A 8 45.95 19.43 -16.67
N PRO A 9 46.03 18.15 -16.26
CA PRO A 9 45.04 17.15 -16.56
C PRO A 9 43.81 17.32 -15.67
N ASP A 10 42.69 17.48 -16.31
CA ASP A 10 41.32 17.58 -15.75
C ASP A 10 40.89 16.21 -15.20
N ARG A 11 40.96 16.02 -13.89
CA ARG A 11 40.43 14.88 -13.16
C ARG A 11 39.07 15.31 -12.56
N ASN A 12 37.99 15.08 -13.28
CA ASN A 12 36.68 14.74 -12.76
C ASN A 12 35.61 14.86 -13.85
N ARG A 13 35.46 13.81 -14.65
CA ARG A 13 34.20 13.53 -15.34
C ARG A 13 33.55 12.31 -14.70
N PRO A 14 32.33 12.38 -14.22
CA PRO A 14 31.62 11.20 -13.78
C PRO A 14 31.32 10.29 -15.00
N ASN A 15 31.76 9.07 -14.87
CA ASN A 15 31.59 7.97 -15.80
C ASN A 15 30.07 7.74 -16.05
N ARG A 16 29.57 8.08 -17.24
CA ARG A 16 28.26 7.67 -17.72
C ARG A 16 28.31 6.16 -17.93
N ASN A 17 27.81 5.40 -16.97
CA ASN A 17 27.52 4.00 -17.14
C ASN A 17 26.47 3.83 -18.24
N ASN A 18 26.92 3.32 -19.36
CA ASN A 18 26.13 2.72 -20.43
C ASN A 18 25.27 1.60 -19.83
N PRO A 19 23.97 1.50 -20.14
CA PRO A 19 23.18 0.34 -19.74
C PRO A 19 23.72 -0.88 -20.47
N GLY A 20 24.44 -1.71 -19.71
CA GLY A 20 25.03 -2.95 -20.17
C GLY A 20 23.99 -3.87 -20.79
N ASN A 21 24.29 -4.24 -22.01
CA ASN A 21 23.76 -5.37 -22.75
C ASN A 21 23.55 -6.56 -21.80
N GLN A 22 22.30 -6.87 -21.46
CA GLN A 22 21.94 -8.09 -20.74
C GLN A 22 22.22 -9.24 -21.68
N GLY A 23 23.32 -9.94 -21.49
CA GLY A 23 23.64 -11.18 -22.17
C GLY A 23 22.50 -12.18 -22.01
N PRO A 24 22.25 -13.04 -23.02
CA PRO A 24 21.10 -13.92 -23.03
C PRO A 24 21.10 -14.83 -21.81
N ASN A 25 19.98 -14.84 -21.14
CA ASN A 25 19.70 -15.55 -19.90
C ASN A 25 20.22 -16.99 -19.95
N LYS A 26 21.23 -17.35 -19.15
CA LYS A 26 21.87 -18.70 -19.16
C LYS A 26 20.89 -19.85 -19.04
N ASN A 27 19.74 -19.65 -18.39
CA ASN A 27 18.68 -20.65 -18.28
C ASN A 27 17.92 -20.87 -19.60
N ARG A 28 17.71 -19.84 -20.41
CA ARG A 28 17.10 -19.99 -21.74
C ARG A 28 18.02 -20.73 -22.69
N GLN A 29 19.33 -20.49 -22.62
CA GLN A 29 20.31 -21.23 -23.43
C GLN A 29 20.38 -22.72 -23.06
N SER A 30 20.28 -23.07 -21.77
CA SER A 30 20.26 -24.45 -21.31
C SER A 30 19.00 -25.19 -21.74
N ILE A 31 17.83 -24.54 -21.67
CA ILE A 31 16.55 -25.12 -22.13
C ILE A 31 16.56 -25.27 -23.65
N LEU A 32 17.06 -24.28 -24.38
CA LEU A 32 17.19 -24.35 -25.85
C LEU A 32 18.14 -25.46 -26.29
N ALA A 33 19.29 -25.61 -25.61
CA ALA A 33 20.25 -26.70 -25.86
C ALA A 33 19.62 -28.06 -25.58
N PHE A 34 18.82 -28.21 -24.51
CA PHE A 34 18.08 -29.43 -24.21
C PHE A 34 17.07 -29.80 -25.33
N LEU A 35 16.27 -28.81 -25.76
CA LEU A 35 15.31 -29.01 -26.84
C LEU A 35 15.98 -29.35 -28.17
N ILE A 36 17.12 -28.75 -28.48
CA ILE A 36 17.92 -29.05 -29.66
C ILE A 36 18.47 -30.49 -29.58
N CYS A 37 19.02 -30.91 -28.44
CA CYS A 37 19.51 -32.25 -28.23
C CYS A 37 18.38 -33.31 -28.31
N LEU A 38 17.20 -33.00 -27.75
CA LEU A 38 16.02 -33.86 -27.86
C LEU A 38 15.56 -33.98 -29.31
N LEU A 39 15.53 -32.90 -30.07
CA LEU A 39 15.18 -32.89 -31.47
C LEU A 39 16.18 -33.72 -32.31
N ILE A 40 17.50 -33.53 -32.06
CA ILE A 40 18.55 -34.31 -32.74
C ILE A 40 18.41 -35.81 -32.41
N SER A 41 18.10 -36.14 -31.14
CA SER A 41 17.89 -37.55 -30.73
C SER A 41 16.68 -38.16 -31.44
N LEU A 42 15.57 -37.44 -31.58
CA LEU A 42 14.38 -37.87 -32.32
C LEU A 42 14.65 -38.01 -33.81
N VAL A 43 15.41 -37.10 -34.42
CA VAL A 43 15.81 -37.19 -35.84
C VAL A 43 16.75 -38.34 -36.06
N CYS A 44 17.74 -38.59 -35.18
CA CYS A 44 18.61 -39.76 -35.28
C CYS A 44 17.85 -41.08 -35.13
N LEU A 45 16.87 -41.12 -34.20
CA LEU A 45 16.03 -42.30 -34.03
C LEU A 45 15.18 -42.56 -35.28
N SER A 46 14.57 -41.52 -35.86
CA SER A 46 13.83 -41.63 -37.12
C SER A 46 14.72 -42.08 -38.29
N PHE A 47 15.94 -41.53 -38.34
CA PHE A 47 16.90 -41.95 -39.40
C PHE A 47 17.37 -43.39 -39.26
N VAL A 48 17.60 -43.85 -38.03
CA VAL A 48 17.97 -45.26 -37.75
C VAL A 48 16.82 -46.18 -38.08
N THR A 49 15.57 -45.86 -37.73
CA THR A 49 14.39 -46.66 -38.07
C THR A 49 14.15 -46.71 -39.58
N ASP A 50 14.37 -45.61 -40.30
CA ASP A 50 14.23 -45.53 -41.75
C ASP A 50 15.37 -46.30 -42.48
N MET A 51 16.57 -46.32 -41.91
CA MET A 51 17.73 -47.07 -42.44
C MET A 51 17.63 -48.58 -42.20
N MET A 52 16.93 -49.00 -41.12
CA MET A 52 16.68 -50.42 -40.79
C MET A 52 15.40 -50.96 -41.43
N SER A 53 14.57 -50.17 -42.07
CA SER A 53 13.38 -50.63 -42.78
C SER A 53 13.76 -51.13 -44.16
N ASP A 54 13.60 -52.46 -44.39
CA ASP A 54 13.70 -53.04 -45.74
C ASP A 54 12.66 -52.40 -46.65
N LYS A 55 13.10 -51.80 -47.73
CA LYS A 55 12.22 -51.20 -48.76
C LYS A 55 11.64 -52.28 -49.66
N SER A 56 10.80 -53.14 -49.08
CA SER A 56 10.02 -54.10 -49.85
C SER A 56 8.72 -53.45 -50.32
N SER A 57 8.38 -53.52 -51.59
CA SER A 57 7.10 -53.10 -52.14
C SER A 57 6.12 -54.27 -52.13
N GLU A 58 4.90 -54.04 -51.66
CA GLU A 58 3.85 -55.08 -51.74
C GLU A 58 3.31 -55.16 -53.16
N ILE A 59 3.20 -56.40 -53.71
CA ILE A 59 2.54 -56.69 -54.99
C ILE A 59 1.47 -57.77 -54.79
N THR A 60 0.46 -57.78 -55.67
CA THR A 60 -0.62 -58.75 -55.62
C THR A 60 -0.09 -60.11 -56.10
N TYR A 61 -0.71 -61.23 -55.65
CA TYR A 61 -0.33 -62.60 -56.04
C TYR A 61 -0.40 -62.79 -57.52
N ASP A 62 -1.39 -62.27 -58.25
CA ASP A 62 -1.53 -62.34 -59.71
C ASP A 62 -0.32 -61.71 -60.43
N LYS A 63 0.18 -60.61 -59.91
CA LYS A 63 1.36 -59.94 -60.46
C LYS A 63 2.64 -60.70 -60.20
N PHE A 64 2.73 -61.45 -59.13
CA PHE A 64 3.81 -62.39 -58.87
C PHE A 64 3.80 -63.54 -59.87
N ILE A 65 2.63 -64.15 -60.14
CA ILE A 65 2.47 -65.22 -61.16
C ILE A 65 2.87 -64.71 -62.55
N GLU A 66 2.42 -63.51 -62.93
CA GLU A 66 2.81 -62.86 -64.19
C GLU A 66 4.35 -62.69 -64.29
N MET A 67 5.01 -62.36 -63.20
CA MET A 67 6.48 -62.24 -63.16
C MET A 67 7.18 -63.59 -63.25
N VAL A 68 6.61 -64.68 -62.73
CA VAL A 68 7.11 -66.05 -62.87
C VAL A 68 6.98 -66.46 -64.28
N GLU A 69 5.82 -66.31 -64.95
CA GLU A 69 5.57 -66.68 -66.36
C GLU A 69 6.46 -65.91 -67.34
N LYS A 70 6.87 -64.68 -67.00
CA LYS A 70 7.77 -63.82 -67.80
C LYS A 70 9.26 -64.04 -67.49
N ASP A 71 9.60 -65.03 -66.66
CA ASP A 71 10.96 -65.35 -66.24
C ASP A 71 11.70 -64.13 -65.61
N GLN A 72 10.99 -63.31 -64.85
CA GLN A 72 11.54 -62.12 -64.23
C GLN A 72 11.95 -62.31 -62.78
N VAL A 73 11.68 -63.42 -62.15
CA VAL A 73 11.96 -63.81 -60.79
C VAL A 73 13.25 -64.60 -60.69
N LYS A 74 14.14 -64.18 -59.77
CA LYS A 74 15.41 -64.86 -59.50
C LYS A 74 15.29 -65.81 -58.30
N GLU A 75 14.66 -65.40 -57.28
CA GLU A 75 14.59 -66.10 -56.00
C GLU A 75 13.27 -65.75 -55.26
N VAL A 76 12.72 -66.76 -54.62
CA VAL A 76 11.50 -66.68 -53.82
C VAL A 76 11.77 -67.30 -52.45
N THR A 77 11.60 -66.53 -51.40
CA THR A 77 11.73 -67.02 -50.03
C THR A 77 10.36 -67.01 -49.37
N LEU A 78 9.91 -68.09 -48.83
CA LEU A 78 8.69 -68.17 -48.02
C LEU A 78 9.01 -68.15 -46.55
N GLN A 79 8.51 -67.11 -45.84
CA GLN A 79 8.65 -66.96 -44.40
C GLN A 79 7.32 -66.51 -43.80
N SER A 80 6.81 -67.22 -42.82
CA SER A 80 5.58 -66.86 -42.09
C SER A 80 4.35 -66.51 -42.96
N GLY A 81 4.16 -67.25 -44.15
CA GLY A 81 3.03 -67.02 -45.04
C GLY A 81 3.18 -65.79 -45.97
N VAL A 82 4.34 -65.17 -46.02
CA VAL A 82 4.69 -64.08 -46.94
C VAL A 82 5.82 -64.56 -47.87
N LEU A 83 5.61 -64.38 -49.14
CA LEU A 83 6.62 -64.65 -50.18
C LEU A 83 7.44 -63.40 -50.42
N THR A 84 8.72 -63.45 -50.18
CA THR A 84 9.66 -62.41 -50.56
C THR A 84 10.27 -62.80 -51.95
N VAL A 85 9.97 -61.97 -52.95
CA VAL A 85 10.33 -62.17 -54.32
C VAL A 85 11.46 -61.28 -54.78
N VAL A 86 12.57 -61.78 -55.23
CA VAL A 86 13.71 -61.00 -55.74
C VAL A 86 13.71 -61.13 -57.30
N PRO A 87 13.60 -60.01 -58.03
CA PRO A 87 13.59 -59.99 -59.48
C PRO A 87 15.00 -60.19 -60.06
N LYS A 88 15.09 -60.83 -61.32
CA LYS A 88 16.34 -61.03 -62.06
C LYS A 88 17.02 -59.70 -62.46
N ILE A 89 16.25 -58.64 -62.73
CA ILE A 89 16.78 -57.33 -63.14
C ILE A 89 16.61 -56.34 -61.96
N GLN A 90 17.72 -56.01 -61.31
CA GLN A 90 17.78 -54.92 -60.31
C GLN A 90 18.10 -53.60 -61.02
N LYS A 91 17.22 -52.61 -60.87
CA LYS A 91 17.35 -51.28 -61.51
C LYS A 91 18.45 -50.36 -60.92
N SER A 92 19.13 -50.79 -59.85
CA SER A 92 20.20 -49.96 -59.23
C SER A 92 21.18 -50.83 -58.45
N TYR A 93 22.46 -50.49 -58.52
CA TYR A 93 23.58 -51.22 -57.90
C TYR A 93 23.56 -51.09 -56.35
N TYR A 94 22.73 -50.20 -55.82
CA TYR A 94 22.69 -49.85 -54.37
C TYR A 94 21.35 -50.11 -53.66
N GLN A 95 20.35 -50.70 -54.35
CA GLN A 95 19.06 -51.03 -53.74
C GLN A 95 18.63 -52.45 -54.14
N ASN A 96 18.69 -53.36 -53.17
CA ASN A 96 18.01 -54.67 -53.32
C ASN A 96 16.50 -54.37 -53.22
N VAL A 97 15.82 -54.38 -54.35
CA VAL A 97 14.37 -54.27 -54.40
C VAL A 97 13.82 -55.70 -54.26
N SER A 98 13.14 -55.97 -53.16
CA SER A 98 12.36 -57.18 -52.95
C SER A 98 10.87 -56.87 -52.95
N TYR A 99 10.04 -57.75 -53.42
CA TYR A 99 8.59 -57.62 -53.39
C TYR A 99 8.03 -58.60 -52.37
N LYS A 100 7.09 -58.11 -51.53
CA LYS A 100 6.34 -58.92 -50.57
C LYS A 100 4.98 -59.31 -51.19
N VAL A 101 4.63 -60.58 -51.12
CA VAL A 101 3.37 -61.12 -51.62
C VAL A 101 2.78 -62.05 -50.56
N ASN A 102 1.51 -61.87 -50.22
CA ASN A 102 0.83 -62.78 -49.31
C ASN A 102 0.62 -64.15 -50.04
N GLN A 103 0.99 -65.26 -49.40
CA GLN A 103 0.78 -66.57 -49.88
C GLN A 103 -0.71 -66.92 -50.05
N MET A 104 -1.14 -67.31 -51.22
CA MET A 104 -2.53 -67.72 -51.51
C MET A 104 -2.69 -69.24 -51.81
N GLU A 105 -1.60 -69.95 -52.09
CA GLU A 105 -1.57 -71.39 -52.34
C GLU A 105 -0.70 -72.07 -51.28
N ASP A 106 -0.95 -73.38 -51.04
CA ASP A 106 -0.10 -74.17 -50.17
C ASP A 106 1.33 -74.25 -50.71
N ALA A 107 2.31 -74.42 -49.81
CA ALA A 107 3.72 -74.48 -50.17
C ALA A 107 4.02 -75.58 -51.16
N ASP A 108 3.35 -76.75 -51.08
CA ASP A 108 3.49 -77.86 -52.00
C ASP A 108 2.95 -77.56 -53.41
N ALA A 109 1.84 -76.82 -53.51
CA ALA A 109 1.27 -76.38 -54.79
C ALA A 109 2.18 -75.31 -55.45
N LEU A 110 2.74 -74.39 -54.64
CA LEU A 110 3.67 -73.38 -55.10
C LEU A 110 4.98 -74.04 -55.62
N THR A 111 5.51 -75.01 -54.87
CA THR A 111 6.72 -75.77 -55.28
C THR A 111 6.50 -76.49 -56.60
N LYS A 112 5.36 -77.16 -56.79
CA LYS A 112 5.01 -77.85 -58.09
C LYS A 112 4.87 -76.87 -59.26
N ARG A 113 4.41 -75.66 -58.99
CA ARG A 113 4.28 -74.59 -60.00
C ARG A 113 5.64 -74.01 -60.40
N LEU A 114 6.60 -73.98 -59.45
CA LEU A 114 7.94 -73.45 -59.67
C LEU A 114 8.90 -74.62 -60.21
N GLU A 115 8.51 -75.90 -60.14
CA GLU A 115 9.21 -77.00 -60.71
C GLU A 115 9.32 -76.87 -62.27
N GLY A 116 10.55 -76.80 -62.75
CA GLY A 116 10.80 -76.59 -64.17
C GLY A 116 11.15 -75.17 -64.57
N THR A 117 11.14 -74.23 -63.62
CA THR A 117 11.65 -72.86 -63.79
C THR A 117 13.01 -72.73 -63.13
N ASP A 118 13.83 -71.74 -63.57
CA ASP A 118 15.19 -71.49 -63.07
C ASP A 118 15.15 -70.55 -61.78
N ILE A 119 14.11 -70.70 -60.94
CA ILE A 119 13.85 -69.89 -59.74
C ILE A 119 14.31 -70.69 -58.52
N VAL A 120 15.16 -70.05 -57.71
CA VAL A 120 15.60 -70.64 -56.44
C VAL A 120 14.53 -70.35 -55.36
N PHE A 121 13.96 -71.46 -54.81
CA PHE A 121 12.96 -71.36 -53.76
C PHE A 121 13.54 -71.76 -52.41
N HIS A 122 13.44 -70.87 -51.40
CA HIS A 122 13.87 -71.09 -50.03
C HIS A 122 12.68 -71.02 -49.08
N TYR A 123 12.65 -71.94 -48.13
CA TYR A 123 11.75 -71.94 -47.02
C TYR A 123 12.57 -71.62 -45.76
N GLU A 124 12.30 -70.42 -45.13
CA GLU A 124 12.95 -70.02 -43.90
C GLU A 124 11.99 -70.17 -42.72
N GLN A 125 12.43 -70.90 -41.69
CA GLN A 125 11.69 -70.91 -40.44
C GLN A 125 11.89 -69.56 -39.69
N PRO A 126 10.83 -69.02 -39.04
CA PRO A 126 10.93 -67.76 -38.29
C PRO A 126 11.97 -67.93 -37.17
N ASP A 127 13.01 -67.12 -37.21
CA ASP A 127 13.99 -67.03 -36.14
C ASP A 127 13.43 -66.12 -35.04
N ALA A 128 12.54 -66.70 -34.19
CA ALA A 128 11.88 -65.98 -33.08
C ALA A 128 12.87 -65.39 -32.07
N MET A 129 14.09 -65.95 -31.97
CA MET A 129 15.10 -65.42 -31.06
C MET A 129 15.81 -64.20 -31.65
N GLY A 130 16.09 -64.23 -32.97
CA GLY A 130 16.69 -63.08 -33.67
C GLY A 130 15.75 -61.84 -33.67
N GLU A 131 14.46 -62.06 -33.98
CA GLU A 131 13.46 -61.02 -33.94
C GLU A 131 13.27 -60.43 -32.52
N PHE A 132 13.23 -61.26 -31.47
CA PHE A 132 13.15 -60.85 -30.09
C PHE A 132 14.37 -60.03 -29.69
N VAL A 133 15.59 -60.45 -30.00
CA VAL A 133 16.83 -59.71 -29.68
C VAL A 133 16.89 -58.38 -30.44
N SER A 134 16.50 -58.38 -31.73
CA SER A 134 16.45 -57.13 -32.52
C SER A 134 15.45 -56.09 -31.92
N THR A 135 14.26 -56.55 -31.54
CA THR A 135 13.24 -55.72 -30.93
C THR A 135 13.70 -55.20 -29.55
N MET A 136 14.31 -56.06 -28.74
CA MET A 136 14.89 -55.68 -27.47
C MET A 136 16.00 -54.62 -27.61
N ILE A 137 16.89 -54.76 -28.58
CA ILE A 137 17.95 -53.76 -28.82
C ILE A 137 17.37 -52.45 -29.32
N SER A 138 16.39 -52.47 -30.21
CA SER A 138 15.77 -51.27 -30.78
C SER A 138 15.01 -50.44 -29.74
N VAL A 139 14.46 -51.05 -28.68
CA VAL A 139 13.75 -50.36 -27.58
C VAL A 139 14.69 -50.03 -26.43
N LEU A 140 15.56 -50.96 -26.00
CA LEU A 140 16.44 -50.76 -24.84
C LEU A 140 17.58 -49.77 -25.11
N LEU A 141 18.18 -49.77 -26.25
CA LEU A 141 19.33 -48.91 -26.56
C LEU A 141 18.96 -47.43 -26.50
N PRO A 142 17.86 -46.94 -27.11
CA PRO A 142 17.45 -45.53 -27.01
C PRO A 142 17.04 -45.14 -25.58
N THR A 143 16.37 -46.04 -24.84
CA THR A 143 15.97 -45.75 -23.45
C THR A 143 17.17 -45.64 -22.51
N VAL A 144 18.18 -46.50 -22.67
CA VAL A 144 19.44 -46.44 -21.91
C VAL A 144 20.22 -45.18 -22.26
N VAL A 145 20.32 -44.79 -23.54
CA VAL A 145 20.95 -43.53 -23.96
C VAL A 145 20.22 -42.33 -23.37
N LEU A 146 18.89 -42.31 -23.43
CA LEU A 146 18.07 -41.24 -22.84
C LEU A 146 18.28 -41.15 -21.34
N PHE A 147 18.33 -42.31 -20.63
CA PHE A 147 18.58 -42.33 -19.17
C PHE A 147 19.96 -41.78 -18.83
N PHE A 148 21.01 -42.16 -19.52
CA PHE A 148 22.34 -41.62 -19.27
C PHE A 148 22.44 -40.13 -19.65
N MET A 149 21.77 -39.69 -20.70
CA MET A 149 21.69 -38.30 -21.09
C MET A 149 20.96 -37.47 -20.04
N LEU A 150 19.85 -37.96 -19.50
CA LEU A 150 19.09 -37.30 -18.42
C LEU A 150 19.93 -37.26 -17.14
N MET A 151 20.63 -38.32 -16.79
CA MET A 151 21.54 -38.40 -15.66
C MET A 151 22.73 -37.42 -15.79
N PHE A 152 23.30 -37.33 -16.99
CA PHE A 152 24.37 -36.39 -17.31
C PHE A 152 23.88 -34.93 -17.18
N PHE A 153 22.69 -34.64 -17.69
CA PHE A 153 22.08 -33.34 -17.61
C PHE A 153 21.74 -32.96 -16.15
N MET A 154 21.21 -33.91 -15.37
CA MET A 154 20.98 -33.73 -13.93
C MET A 154 22.30 -33.49 -13.16
N ARG A 155 23.37 -34.22 -13.47
CA ARG A 155 24.70 -33.99 -12.88
C ARG A 155 25.28 -32.62 -13.26
N ARG A 156 25.06 -32.14 -14.47
CA ARG A 156 25.54 -30.84 -14.94
C ARG A 156 24.72 -29.68 -14.32
N MET A 157 23.41 -29.87 -14.13
CA MET A 157 22.57 -28.91 -13.39
C MET A 157 22.95 -28.81 -11.91
N ASN A 158 23.35 -29.91 -11.31
CA ASN A 158 23.76 -29.96 -9.90
C ASN A 158 25.15 -29.34 -9.65
N LYS A 159 26.06 -29.32 -10.66
CA LYS A 159 27.36 -28.63 -10.57
C LYS A 159 27.31 -27.12 -10.73
N GLY A 160 26.16 -26.55 -11.15
CA GLY A 160 25.91 -25.12 -11.31
C GLY A 160 25.35 -24.43 -10.06
N GLY A 161 25.41 -25.03 -8.87
CA GLY A 161 25.17 -24.34 -7.58
C GLY A 161 23.74 -23.79 -7.32
N ASN A 162 22.76 -24.03 -8.19
CA ASN A 162 21.36 -23.65 -7.97
C ASN A 162 20.45 -24.80 -8.44
N GLY A 163 20.37 -25.86 -7.63
CA GLY A 163 19.40 -26.92 -7.83
C GLY A 163 17.95 -26.39 -7.68
N ILE A 164 17.01 -27.01 -8.37
CA ILE A 164 15.56 -26.78 -8.26
C ILE A 164 15.06 -26.91 -6.80
N MET A 165 15.84 -27.53 -5.92
CA MET A 165 15.62 -27.53 -4.45
C MET A 165 16.14 -26.28 -3.73
N GLY A 166 16.71 -25.30 -4.44
CA GLY A 166 17.13 -24.00 -3.89
C GLY A 166 16.01 -22.94 -3.83
N VAL A 167 14.77 -23.28 -4.17
CA VAL A 167 13.61 -22.38 -4.03
C VAL A 167 13.34 -22.03 -2.56
N GLY A 168 13.81 -22.84 -1.61
CA GLY A 168 13.71 -22.56 -0.16
C GLY A 168 14.87 -21.75 0.44
N LYS A 169 15.97 -21.51 -0.27
CA LYS A 169 17.02 -20.58 0.17
C LYS A 169 16.85 -19.25 -0.57
N SER A 170 15.80 -18.54 -0.27
CA SER A 170 15.72 -17.12 -0.55
C SER A 170 16.88 -16.46 0.18
N LYS A 171 17.82 -15.88 -0.56
CA LYS A 171 18.68 -14.84 -0.01
C LYS A 171 17.77 -13.63 0.22
N ALA A 172 16.94 -13.69 1.25
CA ALA A 172 16.39 -12.49 1.84
C ALA A 172 17.64 -11.70 2.25
N LYS A 173 18.01 -10.70 1.47
CA LYS A 173 18.84 -9.64 1.94
C LYS A 173 18.00 -8.93 2.98
N ALA A 174 18.01 -9.44 4.21
CA ALA A 174 17.59 -8.65 5.34
C ALA A 174 18.37 -7.35 5.19
N TYR A 175 17.65 -6.23 5.05
CA TYR A 175 18.29 -4.93 4.97
C TYR A 175 18.87 -4.65 6.36
N VAL A 176 20.08 -5.10 6.58
CA VAL A 176 20.83 -4.86 7.81
C VAL A 176 21.42 -3.47 7.69
N GLN A 177 20.87 -2.52 8.41
CA GLN A 177 21.50 -1.23 8.65
C GLN A 177 22.32 -1.35 9.93
N LYS A 178 23.63 -1.38 9.81
CA LYS A 178 24.53 -1.45 10.99
C LYS A 178 24.44 -0.18 11.83
N GLU A 179 24.22 0.96 11.19
CA GLU A 179 24.00 2.26 11.81
C GLU A 179 22.85 2.93 11.09
N THR A 180 21.82 3.36 11.82
CA THR A 180 20.64 4.02 11.23
C THR A 180 20.90 5.50 10.95
N GLY A 181 21.86 6.11 11.66
CA GLY A 181 22.16 7.55 11.59
C GLY A 181 21.03 8.46 12.07
N VAL A 182 19.94 7.90 12.62
CA VAL A 182 18.74 8.60 13.10
C VAL A 182 18.61 8.37 14.59
N THR A 183 18.39 9.42 15.37
CA THR A 183 18.21 9.41 16.82
C THR A 183 16.88 10.04 17.22
N PHE A 184 16.50 10.01 18.50
CA PHE A 184 15.31 10.70 18.98
C PHE A 184 15.32 12.22 18.75
N LYS A 185 16.49 12.83 18.52
CA LYS A 185 16.63 14.25 18.15
C LYS A 185 16.11 14.56 16.75
N ASP A 186 16.04 13.54 15.88
CA ASP A 186 15.54 13.67 14.52
C ASP A 186 14.02 13.38 14.44
N VAL A 187 13.41 12.94 15.56
CA VAL A 187 11.97 12.71 15.70
C VAL A 187 11.38 13.82 16.56
N ALA A 188 10.59 14.66 15.96
CA ALA A 188 9.88 15.74 16.65
C ALA A 188 8.45 15.31 17.01
N GLY A 189 7.93 15.85 18.10
CA GLY A 189 6.65 15.43 18.69
C GLY A 189 6.71 14.01 19.23
N GLN A 190 5.56 13.42 19.55
CA GLN A 190 5.45 12.03 20.04
C GLN A 190 6.22 11.77 21.34
N GLU A 191 6.15 12.72 22.29
CA GLU A 191 6.97 12.66 23.52
C GLU A 191 6.65 11.40 24.34
N GLU A 192 5.37 11.02 24.50
CA GLU A 192 4.95 9.83 25.24
C GLU A 192 5.45 8.55 24.59
N ALA A 193 5.43 8.51 23.24
CA ALA A 193 5.97 7.36 22.51
C ALA A 193 7.49 7.28 22.63
N LYS A 194 8.20 8.42 22.61
CA LYS A 194 9.64 8.51 22.84
C LYS A 194 10.02 8.08 24.25
N GLU A 195 9.29 8.55 25.28
CA GLU A 195 9.52 8.15 26.67
C GLU A 195 9.37 6.64 26.86
N SER A 196 8.28 6.06 26.36
CA SER A 196 8.03 4.62 26.39
C SER A 196 9.13 3.82 25.70
N LEU A 197 9.69 4.35 24.60
CA LEU A 197 10.78 3.72 23.83
C LEU A 197 12.15 3.96 24.46
N GLN A 198 12.34 5.07 25.18
CA GLN A 198 13.57 5.36 25.93
C GLN A 198 13.80 4.30 27.06
N GLU A 199 12.73 3.84 27.70
CA GLU A 199 12.81 2.73 28.65
C GLU A 199 13.34 1.46 27.97
N VAL A 200 12.91 1.21 26.73
CA VAL A 200 13.38 0.05 25.95
C VAL A 200 14.86 0.20 25.57
N VAL A 201 15.30 1.41 25.22
CA VAL A 201 16.71 1.72 24.93
C VAL A 201 17.58 1.54 26.19
N ASP A 202 17.15 2.09 27.35
CA ASP A 202 17.89 1.92 28.61
C ASP A 202 18.02 0.45 28.98
N PHE A 203 16.96 -0.32 28.71
CA PHE A 203 16.99 -1.76 28.94
C PHE A 203 18.01 -2.49 28.03
N LEU A 204 18.09 -2.16 26.75
CA LEU A 204 19.09 -2.74 25.83
C LEU A 204 20.52 -2.44 26.28
N HIS A 205 20.75 -1.25 26.88
CA HIS A 205 22.05 -0.86 27.39
C HIS A 205 22.37 -1.50 28.76
N ASN A 206 21.40 -1.56 29.64
CA ASN A 206 21.58 -1.91 31.05
C ASN A 206 20.65 -3.04 31.53
N PRO A 207 20.63 -4.22 30.87
CA PRO A 207 19.67 -5.29 31.21
C PRO A 207 19.81 -5.78 32.67
N GLY A 208 21.03 -5.76 33.24
CA GLY A 208 21.27 -6.19 34.61
C GLY A 208 20.56 -5.36 35.66
N LYS A 209 20.33 -4.05 35.45
CA LYS A 209 19.63 -3.16 36.34
C LYS A 209 18.17 -3.58 36.56
N TYR A 210 17.51 -3.99 35.48
CA TYR A 210 16.12 -4.42 35.49
C TYR A 210 15.94 -5.84 36.01
N THR A 211 16.80 -6.75 35.60
CA THR A 211 16.75 -8.15 36.04
C THR A 211 17.07 -8.30 37.52
N ALA A 212 17.90 -7.43 38.11
CA ALA A 212 18.25 -7.44 39.53
C ALA A 212 17.03 -7.23 40.44
N ILE A 213 16.01 -6.48 39.99
CA ILE A 213 14.76 -6.23 40.74
C ILE A 213 13.62 -7.16 40.28
N GLY A 214 13.90 -8.14 39.38
CA GLY A 214 12.92 -9.08 38.86
C GLY A 214 12.06 -8.60 37.71
N ALA A 215 12.36 -7.44 37.11
CA ALA A 215 11.66 -6.95 35.92
C ALA A 215 11.96 -7.85 34.73
N LYS A 216 10.92 -8.18 33.96
CA LYS A 216 11.03 -8.96 32.73
C LYS A 216 11.01 -8.02 31.51
N LEU A 217 11.93 -8.25 30.57
CA LEU A 217 11.96 -7.58 29.28
C LEU A 217 10.70 -7.83 28.48
N PRO A 218 10.13 -6.81 27.87
CA PRO A 218 9.21 -7.03 26.76
C PRO A 218 9.95 -7.70 25.61
N LYS A 219 9.38 -8.75 25.04
CA LYS A 219 9.91 -9.38 23.84
C LYS A 219 9.73 -8.51 22.62
N GLY A 220 8.62 -7.75 22.57
CA GLY A 220 8.32 -6.88 21.48
C GLY A 220 7.45 -5.70 21.86
N ALA A 221 7.53 -4.64 21.05
CA ALA A 221 6.64 -3.50 21.13
C ALA A 221 5.96 -3.27 19.77
N LEU A 222 4.66 -2.97 19.83
CA LEU A 222 3.83 -2.69 18.67
C LEU A 222 3.57 -1.18 18.59
N LEU A 223 4.06 -0.54 17.52
CA LEU A 223 3.79 0.86 17.20
C LEU A 223 2.46 0.93 16.46
N VAL A 224 1.50 1.64 17.03
CA VAL A 224 0.13 1.72 16.51
C VAL A 224 -0.22 3.17 16.24
N GLY A 225 -0.81 3.47 15.09
CA GLY A 225 -1.29 4.82 14.78
C GLY A 225 -1.56 5.05 13.30
N PRO A 226 -2.03 6.24 12.92
CA PRO A 226 -2.33 6.58 11.54
C PRO A 226 -1.12 6.46 10.61
N PRO A 227 -1.33 6.29 9.30
CA PRO A 227 -0.22 6.36 8.34
C PRO A 227 0.42 7.75 8.35
N GLY A 228 1.73 7.83 8.11
CA GLY A 228 2.45 9.10 8.04
C GLY A 228 2.85 9.74 9.39
N THR A 229 2.53 9.11 10.53
CA THR A 229 2.88 9.63 11.87
C THR A 229 4.33 9.38 12.28
N GLY A 230 5.12 8.67 11.45
CA GLY A 230 6.56 8.47 11.69
C GLY A 230 6.92 7.18 12.41
N LYS A 231 6.05 6.15 12.47
CA LYS A 231 6.32 4.86 13.13
C LYS A 231 7.63 4.21 12.70
N THR A 232 7.87 4.12 11.40
CA THR A 232 9.11 3.57 10.85
C THR A 232 10.34 4.42 11.19
N LEU A 233 10.18 5.77 11.22
CA LEU A 233 11.26 6.69 11.62
C LEU A 233 11.58 6.52 13.11
N LEU A 234 10.57 6.40 13.94
CA LEU A 234 10.70 6.19 15.37
C LEU A 234 11.40 4.85 15.68
N ALA A 235 11.07 3.77 14.97
CA ALA A 235 11.75 2.48 15.10
C ALA A 235 13.25 2.58 14.74
N LYS A 236 13.60 3.34 13.69
CA LYS A 236 14.98 3.63 13.33
C LYS A 236 15.70 4.46 14.39
N ALA A 237 15.01 5.43 14.98
CA ALA A 237 15.56 6.27 16.03
C ALA A 237 15.88 5.47 17.30
N VAL A 238 15.03 4.50 17.67
CA VAL A 238 15.31 3.57 18.77
C VAL A 238 16.62 2.80 18.54
N ALA A 239 16.83 2.29 17.33
CA ALA A 239 18.04 1.55 17.01
C ALA A 239 19.28 2.44 16.99
N GLY A 240 19.16 3.69 16.50
CA GLY A 240 20.26 4.66 16.53
C GLY A 240 20.58 5.14 17.94
N GLU A 241 19.61 5.37 18.78
CA GLU A 241 19.79 5.75 20.18
C GLU A 241 20.42 4.60 20.99
N ALA A 242 19.97 3.37 20.73
CA ALA A 242 20.53 2.17 21.33
C ALA A 242 21.89 1.77 20.74
N ASN A 243 22.30 2.36 19.63
CA ASN A 243 23.51 2.03 18.88
C ASN A 243 23.65 0.53 18.57
N VAL A 244 22.56 -0.08 18.10
CA VAL A 244 22.49 -1.51 17.75
C VAL A 244 22.09 -1.69 16.29
N PRO A 245 22.46 -2.83 15.66
CA PRO A 245 22.03 -3.16 14.31
C PRO A 245 20.51 -3.19 14.17
N PHE A 246 20.01 -2.67 13.05
CA PHE A 246 18.61 -2.57 12.71
C PHE A 246 18.29 -3.46 11.51
N PHE A 247 17.42 -4.44 11.72
CA PHE A 247 16.91 -5.35 10.70
C PHE A 247 15.50 -4.90 10.33
N SER A 248 15.30 -4.36 9.15
CA SER A 248 13.98 -3.91 8.70
C SER A 248 13.47 -4.79 7.58
N LEU A 249 12.21 -5.20 7.71
CA LEU A 249 11.47 -5.92 6.68
C LEU A 249 10.01 -5.45 6.65
N SER A 250 9.45 -5.30 5.43
CA SER A 250 7.99 -5.11 5.29
C SER A 250 7.29 -6.47 5.31
N SER A 251 6.16 -6.55 6.00
CA SER A 251 5.36 -7.78 6.04
C SER A 251 4.87 -8.21 4.65
N SER A 252 4.73 -7.28 3.71
CA SER A 252 4.40 -7.57 2.31
C SER A 252 5.47 -8.42 1.61
N GLU A 253 6.73 -8.35 2.06
CA GLU A 253 7.83 -9.17 1.53
C GLU A 253 7.77 -10.65 1.97
N PHE A 254 6.98 -10.95 3.01
CA PHE A 254 6.73 -12.32 3.43
C PHE A 254 5.60 -12.99 2.66
N VAL A 255 4.74 -12.22 1.97
CA VAL A 255 3.61 -12.74 1.20
C VAL A 255 4.08 -13.07 -0.21
N GLU A 256 4.22 -14.35 -0.50
CA GLU A 256 4.64 -14.87 -1.81
C GLU A 256 3.58 -15.82 -2.37
N MET A 257 3.64 -16.11 -3.68
CA MET A 257 2.70 -17.06 -4.32
C MET A 257 2.97 -18.53 -3.95
N PHE A 258 4.14 -18.82 -3.36
CA PHE A 258 4.54 -20.20 -3.04
C PHE A 258 4.48 -20.45 -1.55
N VAL A 259 3.69 -21.42 -1.14
CA VAL A 259 3.52 -21.83 0.26
C VAL A 259 4.87 -22.20 0.90
N GLY A 260 5.15 -21.63 2.08
CA GLY A 260 6.34 -21.91 2.89
C GLY A 260 7.53 -20.98 2.65
N VAL A 261 7.52 -20.13 1.63
CA VAL A 261 8.62 -19.17 1.37
C VAL A 261 8.63 -18.07 2.42
N GLY A 262 7.47 -17.53 2.78
CA GLY A 262 7.33 -16.53 3.83
C GLY A 262 7.83 -17.03 5.19
N ALA A 263 7.43 -18.23 5.58
CA ALA A 263 7.90 -18.87 6.82
C ALA A 263 9.43 -19.11 6.84
N SER A 264 10.01 -19.45 5.67
CA SER A 264 11.48 -19.57 5.57
C SER A 264 12.18 -18.22 5.75
N ARG A 265 11.64 -17.14 5.17
CA ARG A 265 12.20 -15.79 5.33
C ARG A 265 12.15 -15.31 6.78
N VAL A 266 11.05 -15.59 7.49
CA VAL A 266 10.95 -15.29 8.92
C VAL A 266 12.05 -16.01 9.69
N ARG A 267 12.24 -17.31 9.45
CA ARG A 267 13.30 -18.09 10.11
C ARG A 267 14.69 -17.54 9.81
N ASP A 268 15.00 -17.27 8.53
CA ASP A 268 16.29 -16.74 8.11
C ASP A 268 16.57 -15.36 8.76
N LEU A 269 15.55 -14.49 8.86
CA LEU A 269 15.64 -13.19 9.54
C LEU A 269 16.00 -13.36 11.02
N PHE A 270 15.29 -14.23 11.74
CA PHE A 270 15.56 -14.46 13.16
C PHE A 270 16.88 -15.17 13.42
N GLU A 271 17.31 -16.08 12.55
CA GLU A 271 18.64 -16.68 12.63
C GLU A 271 19.76 -15.63 12.46
N GLU A 272 19.58 -14.71 11.52
CA GLU A 272 20.56 -13.65 11.29
C GLU A 272 20.55 -12.63 12.43
N ALA A 273 19.38 -12.25 12.94
CA ALA A 273 19.24 -11.38 14.10
C ALA A 273 19.90 -11.97 15.35
N LYS A 274 19.68 -13.28 15.61
CA LYS A 274 20.29 -14.00 16.75
C LYS A 274 21.84 -14.01 16.68
N LYS A 275 22.43 -13.99 15.47
CA LYS A 275 23.88 -13.92 15.28
C LYS A 275 24.46 -12.52 15.53
N ASN A 276 23.63 -11.49 15.35
CA ASN A 276 24.03 -10.09 15.45
C ASN A 276 23.49 -9.41 16.72
N ALA A 277 23.01 -10.17 17.69
CA ALA A 277 22.54 -9.62 18.95
C ALA A 277 23.69 -8.96 19.76
N PRO A 278 23.45 -7.79 20.43
CA PRO A 278 22.16 -7.12 20.58
C PRO A 278 21.72 -6.39 19.28
N CYS A 279 20.44 -6.50 18.93
CA CYS A 279 19.89 -5.88 17.71
C CYS A 279 18.36 -5.68 17.81
N ILE A 280 17.83 -4.86 16.91
CA ILE A 280 16.40 -4.63 16.76
C ILE A 280 15.92 -5.22 15.44
N VAL A 281 14.85 -6.02 15.49
CA VAL A 281 14.11 -6.50 14.33
C VAL A 281 12.84 -5.65 14.19
N PHE A 282 12.67 -4.98 13.06
CA PHE A 282 11.51 -4.17 12.78
C PHE A 282 10.68 -4.78 11.64
N ILE A 283 9.40 -5.00 11.92
CA ILE A 283 8.43 -5.55 10.98
C ILE A 283 7.39 -4.46 10.69
N ASP A 284 7.47 -3.85 9.51
CA ASP A 284 6.50 -2.86 9.11
C ASP A 284 5.23 -3.52 8.53
N GLU A 285 4.08 -2.83 8.67
CA GLU A 285 2.77 -3.28 8.18
C GLU A 285 2.41 -4.71 8.63
N ILE A 286 2.62 -5.03 9.92
CA ILE A 286 2.44 -6.38 10.47
C ILE A 286 1.04 -6.96 10.17
N ASP A 287 0.04 -6.12 9.93
CA ASP A 287 -1.32 -6.50 9.56
C ASP A 287 -1.41 -7.24 8.21
N ALA A 288 -0.39 -7.13 7.34
CA ALA A 288 -0.36 -7.90 6.09
C ALA A 288 -0.28 -9.42 6.32
N ILE A 289 0.41 -9.85 7.39
CA ILE A 289 0.52 -11.29 7.78
C ILE A 289 -0.24 -11.62 9.05
N GLY A 290 -0.45 -10.63 9.92
CA GLY A 290 -1.03 -10.80 11.26
C GLY A 290 -2.54 -10.75 11.35
N LYS A 291 -3.27 -10.76 10.23
CA LYS A 291 -4.73 -10.64 10.22
C LYS A 291 -5.40 -11.87 10.87
N SER A 292 -6.42 -11.61 11.72
CA SER A 292 -7.20 -12.65 12.38
C SER A 292 -7.97 -13.54 11.38
N ARG A 293 -8.27 -14.76 11.79
CA ARG A 293 -8.97 -15.76 10.98
C ARG A 293 -10.43 -15.37 10.80
N ASP A 294 -10.80 -14.86 9.65
CA ASP A 294 -12.21 -14.69 9.27
C ASP A 294 -12.75 -16.02 8.74
N SER A 295 -13.58 -16.68 9.54
CA SER A 295 -14.18 -17.98 9.23
C SER A 295 -15.22 -17.93 8.10
N ARG A 296 -15.51 -16.76 7.52
CA ARG A 296 -16.59 -16.58 6.52
C ARG A 296 -16.18 -16.71 5.06
N TYR A 297 -14.87 -16.69 4.76
CA TYR A 297 -14.36 -16.86 3.39
C TYR A 297 -13.27 -17.95 3.38
N GLY A 298 -13.71 -19.19 3.25
CA GLY A 298 -12.82 -20.33 3.07
C GLY A 298 -12.09 -20.27 1.73
N GLY A 299 -10.77 -20.29 1.77
CA GLY A 299 -9.89 -20.57 0.63
C GLY A 299 -8.90 -19.44 0.32
N GLY A 300 -7.62 -19.66 0.62
CA GLY A 300 -6.53 -18.92 0.03
C GLY A 300 -5.52 -18.24 0.98
N ASN A 301 -5.55 -18.50 2.27
CA ASN A 301 -4.65 -17.83 3.22
C ASN A 301 -3.62 -18.75 3.90
N ASP A 302 -3.43 -19.98 3.43
CA ASP A 302 -2.52 -20.98 4.05
C ASP A 302 -1.09 -20.46 4.22
N GLU A 303 -0.58 -19.69 3.26
CA GLU A 303 0.76 -19.12 3.34
C GLU A 303 0.89 -18.06 4.42
N ARG A 304 -0.09 -17.16 4.53
CA ARG A 304 -0.10 -16.12 5.57
C ARG A 304 -0.17 -16.73 6.96
N GLU A 305 -1.05 -17.72 7.15
CA GLU A 305 -1.17 -18.45 8.43
C GLU A 305 0.13 -19.18 8.76
N GLN A 306 0.76 -19.84 7.79
CA GLN A 306 2.02 -20.51 7.99
C GLN A 306 3.14 -19.52 8.39
N THR A 307 3.17 -18.36 7.73
CA THR A 307 4.13 -17.30 8.03
C THR A 307 3.88 -16.70 9.41
N LEU A 308 2.62 -16.43 9.77
CA LEU A 308 2.25 -15.95 11.11
C LEU A 308 2.64 -16.97 12.18
N ASN A 309 2.29 -18.25 11.99
CA ASN A 309 2.63 -19.30 12.94
C ASN A 309 4.16 -19.44 13.11
N GLN A 310 4.94 -19.29 12.04
CA GLN A 310 6.39 -19.28 12.12
C GLN A 310 6.89 -18.04 12.91
N LEU A 311 6.34 -16.86 12.66
CA LEU A 311 6.68 -15.65 13.43
C LEU A 311 6.40 -15.85 14.91
N LEU A 312 5.22 -16.37 15.28
CA LEU A 312 4.86 -16.66 16.66
C LEU A 312 5.83 -17.67 17.30
N ALA A 313 6.20 -18.73 16.58
CA ALA A 313 7.17 -19.71 17.03
C ALA A 313 8.56 -19.12 17.28
N GLU A 314 9.04 -18.25 16.37
CA GLU A 314 10.32 -17.55 16.55
C GLU A 314 10.29 -16.58 17.73
N MET A 315 9.16 -15.86 17.93
CA MET A 315 8.96 -14.97 19.08
C MET A 315 8.92 -15.73 20.41
N ASP A 316 8.30 -16.90 20.45
CA ASP A 316 8.26 -17.72 21.65
C ASP A 316 9.62 -18.36 21.96
N GLY A 317 10.40 -18.67 20.91
CA GLY A 317 11.64 -19.43 20.99
C GLY A 317 12.92 -18.61 21.23
N PHE A 318 12.87 -17.27 21.31
CA PHE A 318 14.09 -16.50 21.59
C PHE A 318 14.20 -16.04 23.04
N ASP A 319 15.43 -15.91 23.49
CA ASP A 319 15.81 -15.47 24.83
C ASP A 319 16.08 -13.96 24.81
N THR A 320 15.29 -13.20 25.56
CA THR A 320 15.41 -11.75 25.66
C THR A 320 16.70 -11.29 26.33
N SER A 321 17.34 -12.16 27.15
CA SER A 321 18.60 -11.84 27.82
C SER A 321 19.75 -11.55 26.84
N LYS A 322 19.63 -11.99 25.58
CA LYS A 322 20.61 -11.74 24.52
C LYS A 322 20.50 -10.37 23.85
N GLY A 323 19.56 -9.53 24.28
CA GLY A 323 19.37 -8.18 23.74
C GLY A 323 18.69 -8.14 22.36
N LEU A 324 17.88 -9.13 22.01
CA LEU A 324 17.05 -9.10 20.82
C LEU A 324 15.70 -8.48 21.16
N LEU A 325 15.32 -7.42 20.46
CA LEU A 325 14.02 -6.76 20.56
C LEU A 325 13.31 -6.79 19.22
N ILE A 326 12.00 -7.05 19.25
CA ILE A 326 11.14 -6.98 18.06
C ILE A 326 10.27 -5.73 18.15
N LEU A 327 10.36 -4.87 17.16
CA LEU A 327 9.42 -3.77 16.94
C LEU A 327 8.53 -4.11 15.76
N ALA A 328 7.24 -3.86 15.87
CA ALA A 328 6.34 -3.94 14.72
C ALA A 328 5.52 -2.66 14.59
N ALA A 329 5.07 -2.36 13.39
CA ALA A 329 4.19 -1.22 13.14
C ALA A 329 2.92 -1.66 12.42
N THR A 330 1.79 -1.04 12.79
CA THR A 330 0.51 -1.23 12.10
C THR A 330 -0.32 0.05 12.14
N ASN A 331 -1.14 0.21 11.11
CA ASN A 331 -2.20 1.22 11.07
C ASN A 331 -3.57 0.62 11.48
N ARG A 332 -3.65 -0.71 11.66
CA ARG A 332 -4.89 -1.45 11.86
C ARG A 332 -4.75 -2.49 12.97
N PRO A 333 -4.63 -2.05 14.23
CA PRO A 333 -4.44 -2.98 15.35
C PRO A 333 -5.63 -3.93 15.54
N GLU A 334 -6.83 -3.51 15.16
CA GLU A 334 -8.08 -4.24 15.30
C GLU A 334 -8.17 -5.51 14.42
N VAL A 335 -7.41 -5.56 13.33
CA VAL A 335 -7.41 -6.75 12.45
C VAL A 335 -6.40 -7.80 12.86
N LEU A 336 -5.51 -7.48 13.83
CA LEU A 336 -4.44 -8.39 14.25
C LEU A 336 -4.99 -9.60 15.01
N ASP A 337 -4.37 -10.75 14.78
CA ASP A 337 -4.64 -11.96 15.55
C ASP A 337 -4.31 -11.71 17.03
N PRO A 338 -5.25 -11.96 17.96
CA PRO A 338 -5.02 -11.80 19.38
C PRO A 338 -3.79 -12.58 19.91
N ALA A 339 -3.37 -13.62 19.21
CA ALA A 339 -2.17 -14.37 19.55
C ALA A 339 -0.89 -13.53 19.51
N LEU A 340 -0.81 -12.54 18.61
CA LEU A 340 0.33 -11.60 18.55
C LEU A 340 0.42 -10.70 19.80
N LEU A 341 -0.73 -10.41 20.39
CA LEU A 341 -0.87 -9.45 21.50
C LEU A 341 -0.82 -10.09 22.89
N ARG A 342 -0.55 -11.42 22.95
CA ARG A 342 -0.40 -12.13 24.21
C ARG A 342 0.93 -11.78 24.89
N PRO A 343 0.96 -11.77 26.25
CA PRO A 343 2.21 -11.60 26.99
C PRO A 343 3.30 -12.57 26.52
N GLY A 344 4.53 -12.06 26.37
CA GLY A 344 5.66 -12.81 25.82
C GLY A 344 5.83 -12.67 24.29
N ARG A 345 5.06 -11.78 23.65
CA ARG A 345 5.14 -11.44 22.22
C ARG A 345 5.19 -9.91 22.04
N PHE A 346 4.13 -9.27 21.52
CA PHE A 346 4.02 -7.81 21.55
C PHE A 346 3.39 -7.36 22.88
N ASP A 347 4.20 -7.33 23.89
CA ASP A 347 3.79 -7.05 25.27
C ASP A 347 3.39 -5.58 25.47
N ARG A 348 4.04 -4.68 24.73
CA ARG A 348 3.81 -3.24 24.82
C ARG A 348 3.15 -2.73 23.55
N ARG A 349 2.10 -1.93 23.72
CA ARG A 349 1.50 -1.13 22.63
C ARG A 349 1.89 0.31 22.86
N ILE A 350 2.51 0.91 21.85
CA ILE A 350 2.94 2.30 21.86
C ILE A 350 2.13 3.05 20.81
N ILE A 351 1.33 3.98 21.26
CA ILE A 351 0.50 4.78 20.37
C ILE A 351 1.36 5.89 19.78
N VAL A 352 1.31 6.03 18.45
CA VAL A 352 1.98 7.06 17.67
C VAL A 352 0.90 7.82 16.93
N ASP A 353 0.25 8.73 17.65
CA ASP A 353 -0.94 9.44 17.17
C ASP A 353 -0.58 10.64 16.28
N ARG A 354 -1.59 11.38 15.82
CA ARG A 354 -1.39 12.66 15.13
C ARG A 354 -0.72 13.66 16.07
N PRO A 355 0.21 14.47 15.57
CA PRO A 355 0.88 15.46 16.41
C PRO A 355 -0.10 16.57 16.82
N ASP A 356 -0.02 17.02 18.06
CA ASP A 356 -0.65 18.24 18.58
C ASP A 356 0.00 19.49 17.97
N LEU A 357 -0.50 20.67 18.29
CA LEU A 357 0.03 21.94 17.77
C LEU A 357 1.54 22.07 18.01
N LYS A 358 1.99 21.79 19.24
CA LYS A 358 3.41 21.86 19.60
C LYS A 358 4.24 20.87 18.79
N GLY A 359 3.77 19.63 18.68
CA GLY A 359 4.41 18.59 17.88
C GLY A 359 4.49 18.97 16.41
N ARG A 360 3.43 19.58 15.83
CA ARG A 360 3.46 20.06 14.44
C ARG A 360 4.49 21.15 14.22
N VAL A 361 4.59 22.12 15.16
CA VAL A 361 5.62 23.18 15.12
C VAL A 361 7.02 22.55 15.15
N GLU A 362 7.26 21.60 16.03
CA GLU A 362 8.56 20.92 16.14
C GLU A 362 8.89 20.11 14.88
N ILE A 363 7.91 19.39 14.32
CA ILE A 363 8.09 18.64 13.05
C ILE A 363 8.43 19.61 11.91
N LEU A 364 7.71 20.74 11.80
CA LEU A 364 8.01 21.77 10.80
C LEU A 364 9.43 22.32 10.99
N LYS A 365 9.86 22.59 12.21
CA LYS A 365 11.24 23.05 12.51
C LYS A 365 12.30 22.03 12.09
N VAL A 366 12.06 20.74 12.36
CA VAL A 366 12.98 19.66 11.96
C VAL A 366 13.14 19.59 10.44
N HIS A 367 12.02 19.62 9.71
CA HIS A 367 12.04 19.54 8.24
C HIS A 367 12.55 20.84 7.59
N ALA A 368 12.37 21.98 8.26
CA ALA A 368 12.87 23.28 7.81
C ALA A 368 14.38 23.48 8.05
N LYS A 369 15.03 22.65 8.86
CA LYS A 369 16.44 22.81 9.27
C LYS A 369 17.40 22.99 8.10
N ASN A 370 17.15 22.34 6.97
CA ASN A 370 17.99 22.38 5.75
C ASN A 370 17.39 23.27 4.65
N VAL A 371 16.32 24.05 4.96
CA VAL A 371 15.62 24.92 4.00
C VAL A 371 15.91 26.36 4.38
N MET A 372 16.22 27.20 3.40
CA MET A 372 16.42 28.63 3.63
C MET A 372 15.02 29.30 3.77
N LEU A 373 14.71 29.73 4.97
CA LEU A 373 13.50 30.50 5.27
C LEU A 373 13.84 31.98 5.30
N ASP A 374 12.89 32.84 4.93
CA ASP A 374 13.01 34.28 5.09
C ASP A 374 12.43 34.75 6.45
N GLU A 375 12.55 36.06 6.74
CA GLU A 375 12.11 36.66 8.02
C GLU A 375 10.60 36.71 8.19
N THR A 376 9.84 36.47 7.11
CA THR A 376 8.36 36.51 7.15
C THR A 376 7.75 35.22 7.70
N VAL A 377 8.55 34.15 7.83
CA VAL A 377 8.03 32.81 8.13
C VAL A 377 7.65 32.67 9.59
N ASN A 378 6.38 32.37 9.81
CA ASN A 378 5.82 31.94 11.10
C ASN A 378 5.34 30.50 11.00
N LEU A 379 6.11 29.57 11.56
CA LEU A 379 5.81 28.13 11.56
C LEU A 379 4.63 27.77 12.48
N GLU A 380 4.36 28.58 13.51
CA GLU A 380 3.22 28.37 14.41
C GLU A 380 1.90 28.63 13.69
N ALA A 381 1.84 29.69 12.89
CA ALA A 381 0.67 29.97 12.04
C ALA A 381 0.42 28.84 11.01
N ILE A 382 1.47 28.24 10.47
CA ILE A 382 1.34 27.10 9.58
C ILE A 382 0.88 25.85 10.33
N ALA A 383 1.43 25.60 11.52
CA ALA A 383 1.02 24.48 12.36
C ALA A 383 -0.46 24.57 12.77
N LEU A 384 -0.93 25.78 13.09
CA LEU A 384 -2.34 26.04 13.40
C LEU A 384 -3.25 25.76 12.18
N ALA A 385 -2.84 26.25 11.01
CA ALA A 385 -3.58 26.03 9.73
C ALA A 385 -3.56 24.58 9.26
N THR A 386 -2.78 23.70 9.87
CA THR A 386 -2.63 22.29 9.50
C THR A 386 -3.09 21.36 10.61
N SER A 387 -4.14 21.72 11.32
CA SER A 387 -4.77 20.86 12.33
C SER A 387 -5.12 19.49 11.72
N GLY A 388 -4.80 18.41 12.45
CA GLY A 388 -5.01 17.03 12.00
C GLY A 388 -4.03 16.50 10.95
N ALA A 389 -3.07 17.31 10.45
CA ALA A 389 -2.03 16.86 9.54
C ALA A 389 -1.04 15.92 10.25
N VAL A 390 -0.52 14.94 9.52
CA VAL A 390 0.51 14.02 10.01
C VAL A 390 1.91 14.47 9.63
N GLY A 391 2.94 13.88 10.25
CA GLY A 391 4.33 14.26 10.00
C GLY A 391 4.76 14.20 8.54
N SER A 392 4.26 13.24 7.76
CA SER A 392 4.54 13.16 6.31
C SER A 392 3.96 14.33 5.52
N ASP A 393 2.79 14.82 5.91
CA ASP A 393 2.14 15.95 5.23
C ASP A 393 2.93 17.24 5.50
N LEU A 394 3.32 17.47 6.76
CA LEU A 394 4.13 18.61 7.16
C LEU A 394 5.50 18.62 6.45
N ALA A 395 6.14 17.46 6.34
CA ALA A 395 7.39 17.32 5.58
C ALA A 395 7.19 17.66 4.09
N ASN A 396 6.09 17.20 3.50
CA ASN A 396 5.74 17.50 2.13
C ASN A 396 5.44 18.99 1.92
N MET A 397 4.76 19.65 2.87
CA MET A 397 4.50 21.10 2.82
C MET A 397 5.78 21.92 2.77
N ILE A 398 6.76 21.63 3.63
CA ILE A 398 8.06 22.30 3.60
C ILE A 398 8.76 22.08 2.24
N ASN A 399 8.73 20.88 1.70
CA ASN A 399 9.32 20.58 0.41
C ASN A 399 8.61 21.28 -0.76
N GLU A 400 7.28 21.26 -0.81
CA GLU A 400 6.51 21.97 -1.83
C GLU A 400 6.73 23.49 -1.74
N ALA A 401 6.82 24.07 -0.52
CA ALA A 401 7.14 25.50 -0.33
C ALA A 401 8.52 25.86 -0.91
N ALA A 402 9.52 25.00 -0.67
CA ALA A 402 10.85 25.20 -1.24
C ALA A 402 10.84 25.13 -2.79
N ILE A 403 10.08 24.19 -3.35
CA ILE A 403 9.88 24.08 -4.81
C ILE A 403 9.19 25.33 -5.36
N LEU A 404 8.17 25.84 -4.66
CA LEU A 404 7.45 27.06 -5.05
C LEU A 404 8.36 28.29 -5.02
N ALA A 405 9.20 28.44 -3.98
CA ALA A 405 10.18 29.54 -3.89
C ALA A 405 11.13 29.54 -5.09
N VAL A 406 11.70 28.37 -5.43
CA VAL A 406 12.60 28.23 -6.60
C VAL A 406 11.88 28.52 -7.91
N LYS A 407 10.66 28.02 -8.08
CA LYS A 407 9.83 28.25 -9.28
C LYS A 407 9.55 29.76 -9.48
N ASN A 408 9.42 30.50 -8.37
CA ASN A 408 9.20 31.95 -8.39
C ASN A 408 10.51 32.76 -8.40
N GLY A 409 11.67 32.11 -8.66
CA GLY A 409 12.99 32.74 -8.78
C GLY A 409 13.60 33.24 -7.46
N ARG A 410 13.05 32.80 -6.32
CA ARG A 410 13.52 33.18 -4.98
C ARG A 410 14.51 32.16 -4.41
N ARG A 411 15.38 32.60 -3.50
CA ARG A 411 16.38 31.76 -2.85
C ARG A 411 15.99 31.34 -1.43
N ALA A 412 14.94 31.94 -0.89
CA ALA A 412 14.40 31.61 0.43
C ALA A 412 12.87 31.42 0.33
N VAL A 413 12.36 30.61 1.22
CA VAL A 413 10.92 30.32 1.36
C VAL A 413 10.29 31.42 2.19
N SER A 414 9.21 32.00 1.70
CA SER A 414 8.41 33.00 2.39
C SER A 414 7.16 32.39 3.04
N GLN A 415 6.51 33.14 3.94
CA GLN A 415 5.24 32.73 4.54
C GLN A 415 4.18 32.41 3.46
N LYS A 416 4.16 33.19 2.37
CA LYS A 416 3.24 32.96 1.26
C LYS A 416 3.45 31.61 0.57
N ASP A 417 4.72 31.15 0.43
CA ASP A 417 5.02 29.85 -0.15
C ASP A 417 4.54 28.72 0.74
N LEU A 418 4.70 28.86 2.04
CA LEU A 418 4.21 27.90 3.02
C LEU A 418 2.67 27.83 3.01
N GLN A 419 1.99 28.95 2.99
CA GLN A 419 0.52 28.99 2.89
C GLN A 419 0.02 28.31 1.60
N GLU A 420 0.63 28.62 0.45
CA GLU A 420 0.28 27.94 -0.80
C GLU A 420 0.62 26.45 -0.76
N SER A 421 1.71 26.05 -0.09
CA SER A 421 2.06 24.64 0.07
C SER A 421 1.05 23.87 0.92
N VAL A 422 0.50 24.49 1.96
CA VAL A 422 -0.60 23.94 2.76
C VAL A 422 -1.79 23.63 1.83
N GLU A 423 -2.19 24.59 1.01
CA GLU A 423 -3.28 24.41 0.05
C GLU A 423 -2.98 23.31 -0.98
N VAL A 424 -1.74 23.28 -1.50
CA VAL A 424 -1.31 22.26 -2.46
C VAL A 424 -1.40 20.83 -1.87
N VAL A 425 -1.04 20.69 -0.60
CA VAL A 425 -1.04 19.37 0.05
C VAL A 425 -2.46 18.96 0.46
N LEU A 426 -3.28 19.89 0.98
CA LEU A 426 -4.62 19.59 1.49
C LEU A 426 -5.69 19.54 0.40
N VAL A 427 -5.63 20.44 -0.61
CA VAL A 427 -6.70 20.61 -1.61
C VAL A 427 -6.20 20.32 -3.04
N GLY A 428 -4.89 20.24 -3.23
CA GLY A 428 -4.25 20.00 -4.52
C GLY A 428 -3.78 21.26 -5.24
N LYS A 429 -3.05 21.05 -6.34
CA LYS A 429 -2.50 22.16 -7.15
C LYS A 429 -3.60 22.88 -7.91
N GLU A 430 -3.37 24.16 -8.18
CA GLU A 430 -4.23 24.98 -9.03
C GLU A 430 -4.38 24.35 -10.44
N LYS A 431 -5.59 24.26 -10.93
CA LYS A 431 -5.94 23.65 -12.22
C LYS A 431 -6.06 24.73 -13.30
N LYS A 432 -4.95 25.01 -13.98
CA LYS A 432 -4.87 26.08 -14.99
C LYS A 432 -5.67 25.85 -16.26
N ASP A 433 -5.96 24.58 -16.58
CA ASP A 433 -6.60 24.18 -17.84
C ASP A 433 -8.13 24.14 -17.74
N ARG A 434 -8.71 24.33 -16.55
CA ARG A 434 -10.15 24.30 -16.33
C ARG A 434 -10.70 25.73 -16.25
N ILE A 435 -11.24 26.21 -17.35
CA ILE A 435 -11.94 27.49 -17.40
C ILE A 435 -13.41 27.23 -17.07
N LEU A 436 -13.87 27.74 -15.92
CA LEU A 436 -15.28 27.73 -15.58
C LEU A 436 -16.04 28.67 -16.52
N SER A 437 -17.22 28.27 -16.95
CA SER A 437 -18.12 29.17 -17.67
C SER A 437 -18.50 30.36 -16.78
N PRO A 438 -18.87 31.52 -17.34
CA PRO A 438 -19.30 32.67 -16.52
C PRO A 438 -20.44 32.33 -15.54
N GLN A 439 -21.35 31.43 -15.95
CA GLN A 439 -22.45 30.98 -15.13
C GLN A 439 -21.97 30.09 -13.99
N GLU A 440 -21.11 29.08 -14.26
CA GLU A 440 -20.53 28.22 -13.23
C GLU A 440 -19.69 29.03 -12.25
N ARG A 441 -18.88 29.98 -12.75
CA ARG A 441 -18.09 30.88 -11.90
C ARG A 441 -18.96 31.68 -10.96
N LYS A 442 -20.12 32.17 -11.43
CA LYS A 442 -21.09 32.85 -10.61
C LYS A 442 -21.68 31.92 -9.54
N ILE A 443 -22.12 30.70 -9.91
CA ILE A 443 -22.68 29.73 -8.97
C ILE A 443 -21.67 29.37 -7.89
N VAL A 444 -20.43 29.02 -8.28
CA VAL A 444 -19.37 28.67 -7.32
C VAL A 444 -19.07 29.84 -6.38
N SER A 445 -19.04 31.08 -6.89
CA SER A 445 -18.80 32.26 -6.04
C SER A 445 -19.86 32.43 -4.96
N TYR A 446 -21.13 32.30 -5.31
CA TYR A 446 -22.19 32.38 -4.33
C TYR A 446 -22.21 31.22 -3.36
N HIS A 447 -21.85 30.02 -3.82
CA HIS A 447 -21.69 28.84 -2.99
C HIS A 447 -20.61 29.05 -1.93
N GLU A 448 -19.41 29.45 -2.32
CA GLU A 448 -18.30 29.66 -1.36
C GLU A 448 -18.59 30.85 -0.40
N VAL A 449 -19.17 31.94 -0.92
CA VAL A 449 -19.56 33.07 -0.07
C VAL A 449 -20.70 32.68 0.87
N GLY A 450 -21.59 31.77 0.44
CA GLY A 450 -22.63 31.20 1.30
C GLY A 450 -22.05 30.52 2.53
N HIS A 451 -21.07 29.65 2.34
CA HIS A 451 -20.32 29.02 3.44
C HIS A 451 -19.66 30.06 4.35
N ALA A 452 -18.90 30.98 3.75
CA ALA A 452 -18.14 31.98 4.50
C ALA A 452 -19.05 32.93 5.33
N LEU A 453 -20.14 33.38 4.71
CA LEU A 453 -21.06 34.32 5.35
C LEU A 453 -21.83 33.67 6.51
N VAL A 454 -22.35 32.47 6.30
CA VAL A 454 -23.03 31.66 7.33
C VAL A 454 -22.09 31.46 8.54
N ASN A 455 -20.84 31.10 8.30
CA ASN A 455 -19.85 30.89 9.36
C ASN A 455 -19.53 32.21 10.08
N ALA A 456 -19.35 33.29 9.35
CA ALA A 456 -19.05 34.61 9.98
C ALA A 456 -20.21 35.20 10.83
N LEU A 457 -21.45 34.78 10.54
CA LEU A 457 -22.65 35.19 11.28
C LEU A 457 -22.90 34.36 12.54
N GLN A 458 -22.20 33.25 12.73
CA GLN A 458 -22.33 32.37 13.88
C GLN A 458 -21.18 32.60 14.86
N LYS A 459 -21.51 32.74 16.15
CA LYS A 459 -20.52 32.97 17.20
C LYS A 459 -19.63 31.80 17.47
N ASP A 460 -20.18 30.59 17.31
CA ASP A 460 -19.53 29.33 17.66
C ASP A 460 -18.86 28.64 16.43
N ALA A 461 -18.74 29.37 15.28
CA ALA A 461 -18.07 28.87 14.06
C ALA A 461 -16.61 29.36 13.99
N GLU A 462 -15.79 28.61 13.26
CA GLU A 462 -14.39 28.96 13.03
C GLU A 462 -14.23 30.14 12.07
N PRO A 463 -13.24 31.03 12.30
CA PRO A 463 -13.03 32.20 11.45
C PRO A 463 -12.59 31.85 10.04
N VAL A 464 -13.11 32.58 9.05
CA VAL A 464 -12.74 32.44 7.64
C VAL A 464 -11.37 33.07 7.41
N GLN A 465 -10.44 32.31 6.90
CA GLN A 465 -9.09 32.77 6.56
C GLN A 465 -8.97 33.16 5.06
N LYS A 466 -9.61 32.40 4.19
CA LYS A 466 -9.53 32.58 2.73
C LYS A 466 -10.77 32.02 2.03
N ILE A 467 -11.20 32.69 0.97
CA ILE A 467 -12.26 32.21 0.06
C ILE A 467 -11.71 32.25 -1.35
N THR A 468 -11.86 31.19 -2.13
CA THR A 468 -11.38 31.13 -3.50
C THR A 468 -12.32 30.33 -4.41
N ILE A 469 -12.42 30.77 -5.66
CA ILE A 469 -13.13 30.06 -6.74
C ILE A 469 -12.16 29.49 -7.79
N VAL A 470 -10.88 29.38 -7.43
CA VAL A 470 -9.84 28.79 -8.30
C VAL A 470 -9.91 27.27 -8.17
N PRO A 471 -10.18 26.52 -9.26
CA PRO A 471 -10.30 25.07 -9.22
C PRO A 471 -8.99 24.39 -8.83
N ARG A 472 -9.07 23.33 -8.02
CA ARG A 472 -7.92 22.53 -7.56
C ARG A 472 -7.96 21.10 -8.11
N THR A 473 -6.80 20.43 -8.11
CA THR A 473 -6.66 19.09 -8.73
C THR A 473 -7.37 17.97 -7.98
N MET A 474 -7.66 18.13 -6.69
CA MET A 474 -8.42 17.15 -5.89
C MET A 474 -9.94 17.24 -6.07
N GLY A 475 -10.42 18.08 -7.02
CA GLY A 475 -11.83 18.09 -7.41
C GLY A 475 -12.60 19.32 -6.94
N ALA A 476 -12.09 20.09 -6.02
CA ALA A 476 -12.71 21.33 -5.57
C ALA A 476 -12.77 22.37 -6.72
N LEU A 477 -13.92 22.99 -6.90
CA LEU A 477 -14.14 24.11 -7.83
C LEU A 477 -13.87 25.46 -7.20
N GLY A 478 -14.07 25.54 -5.89
CA GLY A 478 -13.74 26.58 -4.97
C GLY A 478 -13.59 25.97 -3.59
N TYR A 479 -13.23 26.76 -2.60
CA TYR A 479 -13.27 26.37 -1.19
C TYR A 479 -13.14 27.57 -0.26
N VAL A 480 -13.68 27.41 0.96
CA VAL A 480 -13.46 28.29 2.09
C VAL A 480 -12.45 27.65 3.01
N MET A 481 -11.37 28.35 3.32
CA MET A 481 -10.40 27.91 4.33
C MET A 481 -10.76 28.55 5.66
N GLN A 482 -11.00 27.70 6.64
CA GLN A 482 -11.20 28.08 8.03
C GLN A 482 -9.98 27.64 8.83
N VAL A 483 -9.58 28.41 9.82
CA VAL A 483 -8.47 28.06 10.72
C VAL A 483 -8.95 28.39 12.12
N PRO A 484 -8.94 27.40 13.02
CA PRO A 484 -9.31 27.61 14.40
C PRO A 484 -8.33 28.62 15.06
N GLU A 485 -8.80 29.42 15.99
CA GLU A 485 -7.95 30.33 16.76
C GLU A 485 -7.04 29.59 17.73
N GLU A 486 -7.53 28.47 18.27
CA GLU A 486 -6.82 27.58 19.18
C GLU A 486 -7.05 26.11 18.82
N GLU A 487 -6.14 25.26 19.23
CA GLU A 487 -6.34 23.80 19.06
C GLU A 487 -7.39 23.31 20.07
N LYS A 488 -8.50 22.77 19.56
CA LYS A 488 -9.59 22.21 20.36
C LYS A 488 -9.65 20.70 20.25
N TYR A 489 -9.79 20.05 21.40
CA TYR A 489 -9.97 18.59 21.49
C TYR A 489 -11.41 18.18 21.75
N LEU A 490 -12.27 19.11 22.18
CA LEU A 490 -13.67 18.89 22.48
C LEU A 490 -14.53 19.90 21.74
N ASN A 491 -15.56 19.39 21.04
CA ASN A 491 -16.57 20.24 20.44
C ASN A 491 -17.85 20.16 21.26
N THR A 492 -18.44 21.29 21.53
CA THR A 492 -19.76 21.40 22.17
C THR A 492 -20.86 21.09 21.15
N GLN A 493 -22.05 20.78 21.64
CA GLN A 493 -23.20 20.56 20.76
C GLN A 493 -23.47 21.78 19.86
N LYS A 494 -23.35 23.00 20.41
CA LYS A 494 -23.57 24.25 19.68
C LYS A 494 -22.56 24.48 18.57
N GLU A 495 -21.28 24.13 18.79
CA GLU A 495 -20.25 24.20 17.75
C GLU A 495 -20.51 23.21 16.62
N LEU A 496 -20.97 21.99 16.96
CA LEU A 496 -21.34 21.01 15.94
C LEU A 496 -22.59 21.42 15.16
N GLU A 497 -23.60 22.02 15.83
CA GLU A 497 -24.77 22.59 15.17
C GLU A 497 -24.35 23.75 14.23
N ALA A 498 -23.48 24.66 14.68
CA ALA A 498 -22.94 25.72 13.85
C ALA A 498 -22.17 25.20 12.63
N MET A 499 -21.40 24.13 12.82
CA MET A 499 -20.69 23.45 11.74
C MET A 499 -21.65 22.87 10.71
N LEU A 500 -22.79 22.27 11.13
CA LEU A 500 -23.82 21.76 10.22
C LEU A 500 -24.43 22.89 9.37
N VAL A 501 -24.76 24.02 10.02
CA VAL A 501 -25.29 25.19 9.31
C VAL A 501 -24.27 25.73 8.31
N GLY A 502 -22.99 25.75 8.69
CA GLY A 502 -21.89 26.14 7.83
C GLY A 502 -21.72 25.25 6.59
N TYR A 503 -21.76 23.92 6.75
CA TYR A 503 -21.69 22.98 5.62
C TYR A 503 -22.84 23.14 4.63
N LEU A 504 -24.04 23.51 5.10
CA LEU A 504 -25.21 23.66 4.25
C LEU A 504 -25.35 25.05 3.62
N GLY A 505 -24.50 26.02 4.04
CA GLY A 505 -24.53 27.40 3.59
C GLY A 505 -24.36 27.58 2.08
N GLY A 506 -23.46 26.82 1.43
CA GLY A 506 -23.25 26.90 -0.01
C GLY A 506 -24.47 26.50 -0.82
N ARG A 507 -25.10 25.37 -0.45
CA ARG A 507 -26.35 24.91 -1.09
C ARG A 507 -27.51 25.86 -0.86
N ALA A 508 -27.60 26.41 0.36
CA ALA A 508 -28.63 27.41 0.68
C ALA A 508 -28.47 28.67 -0.18
N ALA A 509 -27.24 29.14 -0.40
CA ALA A 509 -26.95 30.26 -1.26
C ALA A 509 -27.34 30.00 -2.73
N GLU A 510 -27.06 28.80 -3.25
CA GLU A 510 -27.48 28.40 -4.61
C GLU A 510 -29.01 28.49 -4.76
N GLU A 511 -29.78 27.91 -3.84
CA GLU A 511 -31.24 27.89 -3.88
C GLU A 511 -31.82 29.30 -3.82
N ILE A 512 -31.36 30.14 -2.87
CA ILE A 512 -31.85 31.50 -2.67
C ILE A 512 -31.57 32.40 -3.87
N VAL A 513 -30.42 32.23 -4.54
CA VAL A 513 -29.96 33.15 -5.59
C VAL A 513 -30.41 32.71 -6.98
N PHE A 514 -30.40 31.42 -7.25
CA PHE A 514 -30.60 30.87 -8.60
C PHE A 514 -31.90 30.05 -8.71
N ASP A 515 -32.66 29.88 -7.63
CA ASP A 515 -33.85 28.99 -7.58
C ASP A 515 -33.53 27.58 -8.12
N THR A 516 -32.30 27.12 -7.91
CA THR A 516 -31.81 25.81 -8.30
C THR A 516 -30.66 25.37 -7.41
N VAL A 517 -30.34 24.09 -7.48
CA VAL A 517 -29.25 23.48 -6.71
C VAL A 517 -28.36 22.67 -7.64
N THR A 518 -27.07 22.61 -7.33
CA THR A 518 -26.09 21.91 -8.16
C THR A 518 -25.51 20.69 -7.45
N THR A 519 -24.76 19.89 -8.22
CA THR A 519 -23.98 18.76 -7.68
C THR A 519 -22.75 19.21 -6.88
N GLY A 520 -22.45 20.51 -6.84
CA GLY A 520 -21.29 21.08 -6.12
C GLY A 520 -21.34 20.77 -4.63
N ALA A 521 -22.52 20.84 -4.03
CA ALA A 521 -22.74 20.60 -2.60
C ALA A 521 -22.65 19.10 -2.14
N ALA A 522 -22.27 18.17 -3.02
CA ALA A 522 -22.30 16.74 -2.67
C ALA A 522 -21.37 16.40 -1.50
N ASN A 523 -20.17 16.95 -1.47
CA ASN A 523 -19.23 16.73 -0.37
C ASN A 523 -19.70 17.36 0.96
N ASP A 524 -20.29 18.56 0.89
CA ASP A 524 -20.77 19.28 2.07
C ASP A 524 -21.94 18.54 2.72
N ILE A 525 -22.87 18.00 1.91
CA ILE A 525 -23.96 17.15 2.37
C ILE A 525 -23.41 15.88 3.01
N GLU A 526 -22.37 15.27 2.44
CA GLU A 526 -21.73 14.07 3.01
C GLU A 526 -21.12 14.38 4.38
N GLN A 527 -20.38 15.48 4.52
CA GLN A 527 -19.77 15.90 5.79
C GLN A 527 -20.84 16.27 6.82
N ALA A 528 -21.83 17.06 6.44
CA ALA A 528 -22.98 17.37 7.31
C ALA A 528 -23.67 16.12 7.83
N THR A 529 -23.93 15.14 6.94
CA THR A 529 -24.56 13.87 7.31
C THR A 529 -23.70 13.08 8.29
N LYS A 530 -22.37 13.04 8.10
CA LYS A 530 -21.45 12.37 9.02
C LYS A 530 -21.48 12.99 10.41
N VAL A 531 -21.42 14.32 10.48
CA VAL A 531 -21.45 15.05 11.77
C VAL A 531 -22.79 14.85 12.47
N ALA A 532 -23.92 15.04 11.78
CA ALA A 532 -25.26 14.85 12.34
C ALA A 532 -25.46 13.42 12.87
N ARG A 533 -25.02 12.43 12.10
CA ARG A 533 -25.08 11.02 12.52
C ARG A 533 -24.21 10.75 13.75
N ALA A 534 -23.00 11.30 13.81
CA ALA A 534 -22.11 11.16 14.97
C ALA A 534 -22.68 11.80 16.24
N MET A 535 -23.29 12.98 16.11
CA MET A 535 -23.98 13.65 17.23
C MET A 535 -25.04 12.75 17.87
N ILE A 536 -25.83 12.07 17.04
CA ILE A 536 -26.94 11.20 17.49
C ILE A 536 -26.40 9.86 18.00
N THR A 537 -25.52 9.22 17.26
CA THR A 537 -25.16 7.81 17.50
C THR A 537 -23.96 7.61 18.41
N GLN A 538 -23.03 8.58 18.50
CA GLN A 538 -21.76 8.42 19.20
C GLN A 538 -21.63 9.37 20.40
N TYR A 539 -22.10 10.64 20.28
CA TYR A 539 -21.85 11.66 21.29
C TYR A 539 -22.99 11.84 22.30
N GLY A 540 -24.14 11.14 22.11
CA GLY A 540 -25.27 11.24 23.02
C GLY A 540 -25.93 12.63 23.04
N MET A 541 -25.87 13.36 21.91
CA MET A 541 -26.44 14.69 21.76
C MET A 541 -27.89 14.69 21.25
N SER A 542 -28.53 13.53 21.23
CA SER A 542 -29.94 13.37 20.86
C SER A 542 -30.81 13.46 22.12
N GLN A 543 -31.90 14.25 22.07
CA GLN A 543 -32.90 14.27 23.13
C GLN A 543 -33.71 12.97 23.18
N LYS A 544 -33.88 12.32 22.04
CA LYS A 544 -34.69 11.10 21.91
C LYS A 544 -33.98 9.87 22.45
N PHE A 545 -32.70 9.70 22.07
CA PHE A 545 -31.89 8.54 22.45
C PHE A 545 -31.07 8.76 23.71
N GLY A 546 -30.92 10.00 24.16
CA GLY A 546 -30.17 10.34 25.35
C GLY A 546 -28.73 9.84 25.33
N LEU A 547 -28.30 9.18 26.40
CA LEU A 547 -26.91 8.72 26.58
C LEU A 547 -26.64 7.32 25.99
N MET A 548 -27.48 6.82 25.10
CA MET A 548 -27.30 5.53 24.49
C MET A 548 -26.26 5.57 23.36
N GLY A 549 -25.20 4.78 23.45
CA GLY A 549 -24.23 4.60 22.38
C GLY A 549 -24.79 3.65 21.30
N LEU A 550 -25.16 4.21 20.17
CA LEU A 550 -25.84 3.51 19.07
C LEU A 550 -24.88 3.05 17.96
N ALA A 551 -23.65 3.50 17.97
CA ALA A 551 -22.61 3.10 17.01
C ALA A 551 -21.26 2.92 17.69
N SER A 552 -20.46 1.99 17.17
CA SER A 552 -19.04 1.84 17.49
C SER A 552 -18.18 2.11 16.26
N GLN A 553 -16.97 2.65 16.48
CA GLN A 553 -16.02 2.86 15.39
C GLN A 553 -15.24 1.59 15.09
N GLU A 554 -15.34 1.08 13.87
CA GLU A 554 -14.38 0.14 13.30
C GLU A 554 -13.21 0.92 12.67
N ASN A 555 -11.99 0.42 12.84
CA ASN A 555 -10.77 1.02 12.27
C ASN A 555 -10.44 2.42 12.82
N GLN A 556 -10.21 2.50 14.12
CA GLN A 556 -9.96 3.74 14.86
C GLN A 556 -8.87 4.66 14.24
N TYR A 557 -7.83 4.09 13.61
CA TYR A 557 -6.68 4.83 13.06
C TYR A 557 -6.69 5.00 11.53
N LEU A 558 -7.67 4.45 10.85
CA LEU A 558 -7.99 4.73 9.45
C LEU A 558 -9.30 5.54 9.40
N SER A 559 -9.87 5.73 8.25
CA SER A 559 -11.17 6.41 8.10
C SER A 559 -12.30 5.65 8.83
N GLY A 560 -12.33 5.73 10.16
CA GLY A 560 -13.20 4.94 11.03
C GLY A 560 -14.64 4.87 10.53
N ARG A 561 -15.07 3.71 10.07
CA ARG A 561 -16.47 3.48 9.72
C ARG A 561 -17.25 3.24 11.01
N ALA A 562 -18.24 4.08 11.27
CA ALA A 562 -19.19 3.82 12.33
C ALA A 562 -20.11 2.66 11.93
N VAL A 563 -20.18 1.65 12.78
CA VAL A 563 -21.08 0.51 12.63
C VAL A 563 -22.19 0.66 13.67
N LEU A 564 -23.44 0.63 13.23
CA LEU A 564 -24.59 0.71 14.10
C LEU A 564 -24.74 -0.56 14.93
N ASN A 565 -24.97 -0.39 16.23
CA ASN A 565 -25.18 -1.45 17.21
C ASN A 565 -26.62 -1.43 17.73
N CYS A 566 -27.60 -1.26 16.84
CA CYS A 566 -29.02 -1.16 17.18
C CYS A 566 -29.86 -1.98 16.22
N GLY A 567 -31.13 -2.22 16.57
CA GLY A 567 -32.09 -2.88 15.69
C GLY A 567 -32.58 -1.98 14.55
N ASP A 568 -33.18 -2.57 13.54
CA ASP A 568 -33.60 -1.89 12.30
C ASP A 568 -34.61 -0.75 12.57
N ASP A 569 -35.52 -0.91 13.53
CA ASP A 569 -36.48 0.14 13.90
C ASP A 569 -35.77 1.36 14.46
N THR A 570 -34.78 1.15 15.35
CA THR A 570 -33.95 2.24 15.91
C THR A 570 -33.11 2.89 14.83
N ALA A 571 -32.56 2.12 13.87
CA ALA A 571 -31.81 2.67 12.75
C ALA A 571 -32.67 3.60 11.88
N THR A 572 -33.94 3.21 11.64
CA THR A 572 -34.91 4.07 10.94
C THR A 572 -35.17 5.37 11.69
N GLU A 573 -35.34 5.30 13.01
CA GLU A 573 -35.53 6.49 13.85
C GLU A 573 -34.31 7.40 13.88
N ILE A 574 -33.09 6.83 13.87
CA ILE A 574 -31.83 7.60 13.72
C ILE A 574 -31.83 8.37 12.39
N ASP A 575 -32.21 7.71 11.29
CA ASP A 575 -32.24 8.37 9.98
C ASP A 575 -33.26 9.50 9.94
N HIS A 576 -34.42 9.35 10.60
CA HIS A 576 -35.39 10.44 10.74
C HIS A 576 -34.89 11.62 11.52
N GLU A 577 -34.19 11.38 12.64
CA GLU A 577 -33.63 12.45 13.46
C GLU A 577 -32.47 13.17 12.74
N VAL A 578 -31.60 12.42 12.02
CA VAL A 578 -30.57 13.00 11.15
C VAL A 578 -31.18 13.93 10.09
N MET A 579 -32.25 13.47 9.42
CA MET A 579 -32.95 14.29 8.42
C MET A 579 -33.56 15.57 9.04
N GLN A 580 -34.15 15.48 10.23
CA GLN A 580 -34.70 16.64 10.93
C GLN A 580 -33.61 17.65 11.31
N LEU A 581 -32.47 17.17 11.82
CA LEU A 581 -31.35 18.03 12.21
C LEU A 581 -30.75 18.72 10.98
N LEU A 582 -30.55 18.01 9.89
CA LEU A 582 -30.07 18.59 8.63
C LEU A 582 -31.06 19.59 8.04
N HIS A 583 -32.35 19.29 8.08
CA HIS A 583 -33.37 20.23 7.60
C HIS A 583 -33.41 21.50 8.43
N TYR A 584 -33.37 21.38 9.76
CA TYR A 584 -33.30 22.53 10.65
C TYR A 584 -32.07 23.40 10.36
N SER A 585 -30.89 22.79 10.25
CA SER A 585 -29.63 23.50 9.94
C SER A 585 -29.68 24.17 8.56
N TYR A 586 -30.34 23.54 7.59
CA TYR A 586 -30.52 24.10 6.25
C TYR A 586 -31.42 25.34 6.24
N GLU A 587 -32.56 25.27 6.92
CA GLU A 587 -33.48 26.41 7.05
C GLU A 587 -32.84 27.58 7.83
N GLU A 588 -32.00 27.27 8.83
CA GLU A 588 -31.24 28.29 9.56
C GLU A 588 -30.19 28.96 8.64
N ALA A 589 -29.47 28.20 7.82
CA ALA A 589 -28.56 28.75 6.81
C ALA A 589 -29.30 29.68 5.83
N LYS A 590 -30.49 29.27 5.37
CA LYS A 590 -31.34 30.10 4.49
C LYS A 590 -31.81 31.35 5.18
N ARG A 591 -32.19 31.28 6.44
CA ARG A 591 -32.61 32.44 7.23
C ARG A 591 -31.47 33.49 7.32
N LEU A 592 -30.28 33.03 7.72
CA LEU A 592 -29.09 33.91 7.86
C LEU A 592 -28.73 34.57 6.53
N LEU A 593 -28.73 33.84 5.43
CA LEU A 593 -28.39 34.34 4.10
C LEU A 593 -29.45 35.33 3.56
N ASN A 594 -30.73 35.11 3.83
CA ASN A 594 -31.79 36.04 3.44
C ASN A 594 -31.74 37.34 4.22
N GLU A 595 -31.45 37.28 5.52
CA GLU A 595 -31.29 38.48 6.38
C GLU A 595 -30.09 39.31 5.91
N HIS A 596 -29.03 38.70 5.39
CA HIS A 596 -27.81 39.38 4.92
C HIS A 596 -27.64 39.29 3.39
N ARG A 597 -28.73 39.30 2.65
CA ARG A 597 -28.74 39.11 1.17
C ARG A 597 -27.85 40.16 0.46
N GLU A 598 -27.84 41.39 0.88
CA GLU A 598 -27.00 42.43 0.28
C GLU A 598 -25.49 42.13 0.45
N ALA A 599 -25.10 41.63 1.62
CA ALA A 599 -23.73 41.21 1.87
C ALA A 599 -23.33 40.01 0.98
N LEU A 600 -24.22 39.03 0.85
CA LEU A 600 -24.01 37.88 -0.04
C LEU A 600 -23.74 38.31 -1.51
N ASP A 601 -24.59 39.24 -2.03
CA ASP A 601 -24.49 39.71 -3.43
C ASP A 601 -23.21 40.54 -3.65
N LYS A 602 -22.85 41.42 -2.73
CA LYS A 602 -21.66 42.31 -2.84
C LYS A 602 -20.35 41.50 -2.72
N ILE A 603 -20.28 40.60 -1.71
CA ILE A 603 -19.08 39.76 -1.52
C ILE A 603 -18.89 38.80 -2.68
N ALA A 604 -19.96 38.16 -3.15
CA ALA A 604 -19.88 37.27 -4.33
C ALA A 604 -19.44 38.03 -5.60
N GLY A 605 -19.96 39.24 -5.82
CA GLY A 605 -19.52 40.10 -6.92
C GLY A 605 -18.03 40.48 -6.83
N TYR A 606 -17.54 40.79 -5.66
CA TYR A 606 -16.13 41.10 -5.43
C TYR A 606 -15.24 39.83 -5.63
N LEU A 607 -15.67 38.68 -5.11
CA LEU A 607 -14.97 37.40 -5.29
C LEU A 607 -14.88 36.99 -6.77
N ILE A 608 -15.94 37.22 -7.57
CA ILE A 608 -15.92 36.97 -9.01
C ILE A 608 -14.83 37.82 -9.71
N SER A 609 -14.61 39.04 -9.26
CA SER A 609 -13.60 39.92 -9.87
C SER A 609 -12.17 39.59 -9.48
N ARG A 610 -11.94 39.12 -8.26
CA ARG A 610 -10.62 38.86 -7.67
C ARG A 610 -10.21 37.40 -7.67
N GLU A 611 -11.16 36.46 -7.85
CA GLU A 611 -11.03 35.00 -7.80
C GLU A 611 -10.63 34.45 -6.43
N THR A 612 -9.97 35.23 -5.59
CA THR A 612 -9.54 34.89 -4.24
C THR A 612 -9.57 36.11 -3.36
N ILE A 613 -10.13 35.98 -2.16
CA ILE A 613 -10.14 37.00 -1.12
C ILE A 613 -9.68 36.43 0.22
N THR A 614 -8.96 37.22 0.98
CA THR A 614 -8.54 36.86 2.34
C THR A 614 -9.69 37.06 3.33
N GLY A 615 -9.63 36.39 4.49
CA GLY A 615 -10.62 36.57 5.54
C GLY A 615 -10.69 38.05 6.06
N LYS A 616 -9.55 38.74 6.05
CA LYS A 616 -9.51 40.19 6.41
C LYS A 616 -10.28 41.03 5.38
N GLU A 617 -10.08 40.79 4.09
CA GLU A 617 -10.82 41.50 3.03
C GLU A 617 -12.32 41.17 3.10
N PHE A 618 -12.65 39.86 3.28
CA PHE A 618 -14.02 39.42 3.48
C PHE A 618 -14.72 40.19 4.63
N MET A 619 -14.09 40.24 5.80
CA MET A 619 -14.62 40.94 6.97
C MET A 619 -14.71 42.46 6.78
N LYS A 620 -13.76 43.08 6.05
CA LYS A 620 -13.83 44.50 5.67
C LYS A 620 -15.08 44.77 4.80
N ILE A 621 -15.30 43.95 3.79
CA ILE A 621 -16.47 44.08 2.91
C ILE A 621 -17.76 43.86 3.69
N PHE A 622 -17.84 42.81 4.49
CA PHE A 622 -19.02 42.48 5.29
C PHE A 622 -19.42 43.66 6.20
N ARG A 623 -18.48 44.21 6.95
CA ARG A 623 -18.75 45.39 7.84
C ARG A 623 -19.07 46.64 7.08
N ALA A 624 -18.47 46.88 5.92
CA ALA A 624 -18.81 48.00 5.07
C ALA A 624 -20.27 47.93 4.62
N VAL A 625 -20.73 46.73 4.25
CA VAL A 625 -22.13 46.51 3.86
C VAL A 625 -23.08 46.72 5.04
N GLU A 626 -22.75 46.19 6.23
CA GLU A 626 -23.57 46.41 7.43
C GLU A 626 -23.74 47.90 7.79
N LYS A 627 -22.71 48.71 7.50
CA LYS A 627 -22.76 50.17 7.70
C LYS A 627 -23.38 50.92 6.51
N GLY A 628 -23.85 50.24 5.47
CA GLY A 628 -24.45 50.83 4.28
C GLY A 628 -23.46 51.61 3.40
N LEU A 629 -22.17 51.27 3.46
CA LEU A 629 -21.11 51.90 2.66
C LEU A 629 -20.97 51.22 1.31
N GLU A 630 -20.58 51.99 0.27
CA GLU A 630 -20.17 51.41 -1.01
C GLU A 630 -18.79 50.78 -0.89
N ILE A 631 -18.59 49.65 -1.59
CA ILE A 631 -17.32 48.93 -1.59
C ILE A 631 -16.42 49.57 -2.66
N PRO A 632 -15.28 50.18 -2.30
CA PRO A 632 -14.34 50.71 -3.26
C PRO A 632 -13.56 49.60 -3.97
N GLU A 633 -12.97 49.88 -5.11
CA GLU A 633 -12.07 48.92 -5.83
C GLU A 633 -10.86 48.57 -4.95
N ASN A 634 -10.34 49.50 -4.18
CA ASN A 634 -9.28 49.27 -3.19
C ASN A 634 -9.89 49.34 -1.79
N LEU A 635 -9.88 48.25 -1.07
CA LEU A 635 -10.43 48.14 0.31
C LEU A 635 -9.68 48.99 1.36
N ASP A 636 -8.47 49.45 1.04
CA ASP A 636 -7.71 50.34 1.91
C ASP A 636 -8.25 51.80 1.92
N ASP A 637 -9.13 52.12 0.95
CA ASP A 637 -9.83 53.42 0.91
C ASP A 637 -11.08 53.46 1.82
N LEU A 638 -11.41 52.36 2.48
CA LEU A 638 -12.50 52.30 3.46
C LEU A 638 -12.15 53.13 4.71
N PRO A 639 -13.14 53.77 5.37
CA PRO A 639 -12.92 54.56 6.59
C PRO A 639 -12.19 53.76 7.68
N ASP A 640 -11.33 54.44 8.42
CA ASP A 640 -10.54 53.86 9.54
C ASP A 640 -11.38 53.13 10.59
N GLU A 641 -12.64 53.52 10.78
CA GLU A 641 -13.58 52.85 11.68
C GLU A 641 -13.97 51.42 11.20
N VAL A 642 -13.85 51.15 9.94
CA VAL A 642 -14.05 49.77 9.37
C VAL A 642 -12.76 49.01 9.44
N GLN A 643 -11.61 49.68 9.29
CA GLN A 643 -10.28 49.07 9.32
C GLN A 643 -9.85 48.69 10.75
N THR A 644 -9.98 49.62 11.71
CA THR A 644 -9.56 49.41 13.12
C THR A 644 -10.35 48.36 13.88
N THR A 645 -11.63 48.13 13.53
CA THR A 645 -12.40 47.05 14.16
C THR A 645 -12.01 45.67 13.59
N ALA A 646 -11.51 45.61 12.32
CA ALA A 646 -10.97 44.36 11.74
C ALA A 646 -9.61 43.99 12.36
N ASP A 647 -8.77 44.97 12.63
CA ASP A 647 -7.48 44.77 13.31
C ASP A 647 -7.63 44.56 14.82
N ARG A 648 -8.65 45.16 15.49
CA ARG A 648 -8.92 44.88 16.92
C ARG A 648 -9.43 43.48 17.20
N THR A 649 -10.26 42.90 16.36
CA THR A 649 -10.67 41.48 16.52
C THR A 649 -9.49 40.51 16.23
N ALA A 650 -8.53 40.92 15.39
CA ALA A 650 -7.29 40.19 15.19
C ALA A 650 -6.23 40.47 16.28
N ALA A 651 -6.31 41.62 16.98
CA ALA A 651 -5.37 42.03 18.02
C ALA A 651 -5.89 41.72 19.43
N GLU A 652 -7.20 41.78 19.69
CA GLU A 652 -7.80 41.33 20.96
C GLU A 652 -7.59 39.83 21.17
N ASN A 653 -7.45 39.07 20.08
CA ASN A 653 -7.04 37.65 20.11
C ASN A 653 -5.53 37.44 20.31
N THR A 654 -4.71 38.54 20.21
CA THR A 654 -3.24 38.44 20.45
C THR A 654 -2.85 39.05 21.81
N GLU A 655 -3.65 39.92 22.42
CA GLU A 655 -3.36 40.56 23.71
C GLU A 655 -3.92 39.79 24.92
N GLY A 656 -4.77 38.77 24.70
CA GLY A 656 -5.24 37.88 25.79
C GLY A 656 -4.16 36.97 26.38
N LEU A 657 -2.95 36.98 25.84
CA LEU A 657 -1.83 36.12 26.26
C LEU A 657 -0.84 36.78 27.24
N THR A 658 -1.13 38.03 27.71
CA THR A 658 -0.37 38.62 28.78
C THR A 658 -1.32 39.06 29.92
N ALA A 659 -1.90 38.06 30.58
CA ALA A 659 -2.69 38.31 31.79
C ALA A 659 -1.92 37.80 33.01
N GLU A 660 -1.53 38.76 33.82
CA GLU A 660 -1.37 38.75 35.28
C GLU A 660 -1.37 37.40 35.97
N GLU A 661 -0.20 36.99 36.40
CA GLU A 661 -0.05 36.10 37.56
C GLU A 661 -0.64 36.74 38.80
N THR A 662 -1.86 36.42 39.15
CA THR A 662 -2.38 36.58 40.50
C THR A 662 -1.96 35.41 41.36
N PRO A 663 -1.40 35.58 42.55
CA PRO A 663 -0.96 34.47 43.39
C PRO A 663 -2.16 33.66 43.88
N ALA A 664 -2.07 32.35 43.67
CA ALA A 664 -3.07 31.39 44.15
C ALA A 664 -3.15 31.40 45.68
N GLU A 665 -4.33 31.63 46.23
CA GLU A 665 -4.65 31.32 47.63
C GLU A 665 -4.56 29.80 47.88
N PRO A 666 -4.14 29.37 49.07
CA PRO A 666 -3.94 27.97 49.39
C PRO A 666 -5.28 27.23 49.48
N VAL A 667 -5.41 26.19 48.70
CA VAL A 667 -6.55 25.27 48.74
C VAL A 667 -6.56 24.53 50.10
N HIS A 668 -7.64 24.65 50.83
CA HIS A 668 -7.91 23.89 52.05
C HIS A 668 -7.93 22.40 51.76
N GLU A 669 -7.11 21.64 52.52
CA GLU A 669 -7.16 20.17 52.61
C GLU A 669 -8.58 19.73 53.01
N ILE A 670 -9.19 18.92 52.16
CA ILE A 670 -10.39 18.16 52.53
C ILE A 670 -9.90 16.89 53.22
N SER A 671 -10.13 16.85 54.53
CA SER A 671 -9.88 15.71 55.39
C SER A 671 -10.64 14.48 54.92
N ALA A 672 -9.92 13.32 54.92
CA ALA A 672 -10.45 12.01 54.73
C ALA A 672 -11.61 11.71 55.70
N VAL A 673 -12.73 11.25 55.18
CA VAL A 673 -13.84 10.71 55.97
C VAL A 673 -13.53 9.21 56.23
N ASP A 674 -13.30 8.91 57.51
CA ASP A 674 -13.24 7.56 58.07
C ASP A 674 -14.55 6.83 57.78
N VAL A 675 -14.46 5.70 57.10
CA VAL A 675 -15.55 4.72 57.03
C VAL A 675 -15.27 3.69 58.11
N THR A 676 -15.91 3.84 59.26
CA THR A 676 -15.99 2.82 60.29
C THR A 676 -16.81 1.66 59.84
N GLU A 677 -16.18 0.49 60.00
CA GLU A 677 -16.82 -0.86 60.00
C GLU A 677 -17.98 -0.89 61.04
N THR A 678 -19.11 -1.39 60.61
CA THR A 678 -20.09 -2.00 61.52
C THR A 678 -20.38 -3.41 61.04
N ASP A 679 -19.78 -4.35 61.81
CA ASP A 679 -20.27 -5.72 61.92
C ASP A 679 -21.74 -5.69 62.37
N ASN A 680 -22.54 -6.56 61.77
CA ASN A 680 -23.63 -7.23 62.47
C ASN A 680 -23.96 -8.57 61.78
N ASP A 681 -23.83 -9.56 62.65
CA ASP A 681 -24.18 -10.97 62.56
C ASP A 681 -25.67 -11.24 62.34
N GLU A 682 -25.89 -12.53 62.03
CA GLU A 682 -27.08 -13.35 62.27
C GLU A 682 -28.17 -13.27 61.20
N SER A 683 -28.61 -14.30 60.61
CA SER A 683 -28.90 -15.69 60.87
C SER A 683 -30.04 -16.12 59.94
N ASP A 684 -29.91 -17.36 59.49
CA ASP A 684 -30.94 -18.38 59.22
C ASP A 684 -32.28 -18.06 58.54
N SER A 685 -32.55 -18.72 57.45
CA SER A 685 -33.46 -19.87 57.29
C SER A 685 -34.05 -19.99 55.87
N GLU A 686 -33.87 -21.16 55.31
CA GLU A 686 -34.80 -22.01 54.51
C GLU A 686 -35.96 -21.34 53.74
N GLU A 687 -35.98 -21.44 52.40
CA GLU A 687 -36.66 -22.40 51.53
C GLU A 687 -36.10 -22.35 50.09
#